data_1caf9fc9f01643c9fc6cc4201d55bfea
#
_entry.id   1caf9fc9f01643c9fc6cc4201d55bfea
#
_cell.length_a   1.000
_cell.length_b   1.000
_cell.length_c   1.000
_cell.angle_alpha   90.00
_cell.angle_beta   90.00
_cell.angle_gamma   90.00
#
_symmetry.space_group_name_H-M   'P 1'
#
loop_
_entity.id
_entity.type
_entity.pdbx_description
1 polymer ?
#
loop_
_entity_poly.entity_id
_entity_poly.type
_entity_poly.pdbx_seq_one_letter_code
_entity_poly.pdbx_strand_id
1 'polypeptide(L)'
;MTFTPPPVLVPDARQGHVLSSGTPGGDPASAWARRRDAYRLVAPANRRHLHVVVIGTGLAGAGAAAALGELGYRVTAFTYHDAARRAHSVAAQGGINAARGRRVDGDSVARFVADTVSGGDFRGREAEAFRLGEESARVIDHFSAIGTPFAREYGGVLSTRSFGGVQVSRTYYSRGQTGQQLQLAGVSALQRQIRAGAVTLHTRHEMLDLVVDDSGCHGVVVRDLVSGHIRAETAHAVVLATGGYGTVFHDSTLAIHSNASAVWRAHQRGALFASPSFVQFHPTALPKDNDWQAKTILMSESLRNEGRVWVPLHDGDDRPPGEIPDADRDFFLERRYPAFGNLVPRDVASRAITSEIRAGRGVGPRRNSVYLDFRDALARDGRGTITERYGNLFEMYAHATGEDPYAVPMRIAPTCHFTMGGLWSDFDLQTSIPGLFVGGECGWAYHGANRLGANSLLSASVDGWFTLPYSVPAHLATRLGDDLPGDDDEVVVAAVARARTRVRNLLAVGGSTGPEHFHRELGEILYSGCGVTRTADGLTRALERIRDLRTRFWTGLRVTGAGGHLNQVLEQAGRVADFLELAELMCVDALDRDESCGAHFRDEHQTPDGEARRDDRRWAFASAWASEGDDRGGPRSFTRHAEPLEFSAVAPTARDYR
;
A
#
# COMPACT_ATOMS: atom_id res chain seq x y z
N MET A 1 -6.93 -28.72 -16.86
CA MET A 1 -6.61 -29.41 -15.59
C MET A 1 -7.18 -28.56 -14.46
N THR A 2 -7.85 -29.15 -13.48
CA THR A 2 -8.32 -28.42 -12.29
C THR A 2 -7.11 -27.97 -11.49
N PHE A 3 -7.01 -26.69 -11.18
CA PHE A 3 -5.96 -26.15 -10.32
C PHE A 3 -6.06 -26.77 -8.91
N THR A 4 -4.94 -27.25 -8.39
CA THR A 4 -4.85 -27.78 -7.02
C THR A 4 -3.72 -27.03 -6.32
N PRO A 5 -4.01 -26.19 -5.32
CA PRO A 5 -2.97 -25.48 -4.59
C PRO A 5 -2.13 -26.47 -3.76
N PRO A 6 -0.84 -26.16 -3.53
CA PRO A 6 0.02 -26.97 -2.67
C PRO A 6 -0.53 -27.03 -1.22
N PRO A 7 -0.17 -28.05 -0.43
CA PRO A 7 -0.54 -28.10 0.98
C PRO A 7 0.00 -26.88 1.73
N VAL A 8 -0.69 -26.50 2.81
CA VAL A 8 -0.25 -25.43 3.69
C VAL A 8 0.94 -25.91 4.51
N LEU A 9 2.01 -25.10 4.59
CA LEU A 9 3.26 -25.45 5.26
C LEU A 9 3.28 -25.05 6.75
N VAL A 10 2.39 -24.16 7.17
CA VAL A 10 2.30 -23.69 8.56
C VAL A 10 1.45 -24.64 9.39
N PRO A 11 1.96 -25.17 10.51
CA PRO A 11 1.27 -26.21 11.29
C PRO A 11 -0.14 -25.84 11.79
N ASP A 12 -0.35 -24.56 12.13
CA ASP A 12 -1.63 -24.06 12.69
C ASP A 12 -2.58 -23.52 11.59
N ALA A 13 -2.30 -23.80 10.32
CA ALA A 13 -3.11 -23.30 9.22
C ALA A 13 -3.71 -24.46 8.40
N ARG A 14 -4.89 -24.19 7.82
CA ARG A 14 -5.68 -25.15 7.04
C ARG A 14 -5.75 -24.71 5.59
N GLN A 15 -5.97 -25.67 4.70
CA GLN A 15 -6.28 -25.41 3.31
C GLN A 15 -7.79 -25.15 3.17
N GLY A 16 -8.13 -24.02 2.55
CA GLY A 16 -9.48 -23.63 2.17
C GLY A 16 -9.82 -24.06 0.73
N HIS A 17 -10.72 -23.33 0.11
CA HIS A 17 -11.18 -23.59 -1.25
C HIS A 17 -10.50 -22.70 -2.30
N VAL A 18 -10.72 -23.02 -3.57
CA VAL A 18 -10.26 -22.23 -4.71
C VAL A 18 -11.24 -21.08 -4.92
N LEU A 19 -10.69 -19.86 -5.03
CA LEU A 19 -11.45 -18.64 -5.26
C LEU A 19 -11.54 -18.33 -6.76
N SER A 20 -12.58 -17.57 -7.12
CA SER A 20 -12.73 -16.97 -8.43
C SER A 20 -12.88 -15.46 -8.31
N SER A 21 -12.08 -14.71 -9.06
CA SER A 21 -12.17 -13.24 -9.11
C SER A 21 -13.41 -12.74 -9.87
N GLY A 22 -14.16 -13.58 -10.53
CA GLY A 22 -15.25 -13.14 -11.41
C GLY A 22 -14.76 -12.33 -12.64
N THR A 23 -13.48 -12.42 -12.98
CA THR A 23 -12.94 -11.80 -14.20
C THR A 23 -13.65 -12.37 -15.44
N PRO A 24 -14.16 -11.54 -16.37
CA PRO A 24 -14.78 -12.03 -17.59
C PRO A 24 -13.83 -12.88 -18.43
N GLY A 25 -14.27 -14.09 -18.82
CA GLY A 25 -13.47 -15.00 -19.65
C GLY A 25 -13.13 -14.42 -21.03
N GLY A 26 -12.13 -15.01 -21.71
CA GLY A 26 -11.64 -14.56 -23.02
C GLY A 26 -10.45 -13.63 -22.93
N ASP A 27 -10.23 -12.78 -23.94
CA ASP A 27 -9.09 -11.87 -24.00
C ASP A 27 -9.03 -10.90 -22.79
N PRO A 28 -7.97 -10.95 -21.98
CA PRO A 28 -7.83 -10.08 -20.81
C PRO A 28 -7.79 -8.59 -21.17
N ALA A 29 -7.33 -8.23 -22.36
CA ALA A 29 -7.30 -6.85 -22.83
C ALA A 29 -8.70 -6.23 -22.99
N SER A 30 -9.74 -7.01 -23.20
CA SER A 30 -11.12 -6.52 -23.32
C SER A 30 -12.00 -6.87 -22.10
N ALA A 31 -11.42 -7.46 -21.06
CA ALA A 31 -12.19 -7.90 -19.89
C ALA A 31 -12.92 -6.74 -19.19
N TRP A 32 -12.26 -5.61 -19.02
CA TRP A 32 -12.88 -4.44 -18.39
C TRP A 32 -14.01 -3.85 -19.22
N ALA A 33 -13.81 -3.70 -20.53
CA ALA A 33 -14.87 -3.22 -21.43
C ALA A 33 -16.10 -4.14 -21.37
N ARG A 34 -15.90 -5.47 -21.51
CA ARG A 34 -17.00 -6.44 -21.40
C ARG A 34 -17.72 -6.37 -20.05
N ARG A 35 -16.96 -6.23 -18.94
CA ARG A 35 -17.55 -6.14 -17.60
C ARG A 35 -18.39 -4.89 -17.46
N ARG A 36 -17.85 -3.73 -17.87
CA ARG A 36 -18.53 -2.44 -17.81
C ARG A 36 -19.81 -2.43 -18.63
N ASP A 37 -19.79 -3.00 -19.82
CA ASP A 37 -20.95 -3.03 -20.70
C ASP A 37 -22.05 -3.99 -20.22
N ALA A 38 -21.70 -4.96 -19.37
CA ALA A 38 -22.63 -5.91 -18.76
C ALA A 38 -23.35 -5.37 -17.50
N TYR A 39 -22.89 -4.25 -16.92
CA TYR A 39 -23.49 -3.72 -15.71
C TYR A 39 -24.93 -3.22 -15.91
N ARG A 40 -25.79 -3.60 -15.00
CA ARG A 40 -27.11 -2.98 -14.81
C ARG A 40 -26.98 -1.91 -13.77
N LEU A 41 -27.11 -0.65 -14.17
CA LEU A 41 -26.95 0.49 -13.27
C LEU A 41 -28.31 0.99 -12.80
N VAL A 42 -28.32 1.60 -11.62
CA VAL A 42 -29.51 2.22 -11.02
C VAL A 42 -29.99 3.39 -11.87
N ALA A 43 -31.28 3.45 -12.17
CA ALA A 43 -31.89 4.58 -12.86
C ALA A 43 -31.72 5.88 -12.06
N PRO A 44 -31.42 7.02 -12.71
CA PRO A 44 -31.11 8.29 -12.01
C PRO A 44 -32.14 8.69 -10.94
N ALA A 45 -33.41 8.47 -11.17
CA ALA A 45 -34.50 8.82 -10.24
C ALA A 45 -34.42 8.07 -8.89
N ASN A 46 -33.83 6.87 -8.88
CA ASN A 46 -33.75 6.02 -7.70
C ASN A 46 -32.45 6.21 -6.90
N ARG A 47 -31.41 6.80 -7.49
CA ARG A 47 -30.06 6.87 -6.88
C ARG A 47 -30.05 7.60 -5.54
N ARG A 48 -30.84 8.66 -5.38
CA ARG A 48 -30.94 9.47 -4.16
C ARG A 48 -31.43 8.68 -2.92
N HIS A 49 -32.10 7.55 -3.13
CA HIS A 49 -32.61 6.68 -2.06
C HIS A 49 -31.58 5.68 -1.56
N LEU A 50 -30.50 5.51 -2.31
CA LEU A 50 -29.44 4.58 -2.00
C LEU A 50 -28.27 5.30 -1.32
N HIS A 51 -27.83 4.75 -0.22
CA HIS A 51 -26.79 5.32 0.63
C HIS A 51 -25.49 4.51 0.52
N VAL A 52 -24.37 5.22 0.34
CA VAL A 52 -23.04 4.65 0.31
C VAL A 52 -22.17 5.30 1.39
N VAL A 53 -21.46 4.48 2.15
CA VAL A 53 -20.44 4.95 3.10
C VAL A 53 -19.05 4.77 2.49
N VAL A 54 -18.20 5.81 2.59
CA VAL A 54 -16.81 5.77 2.15
C VAL A 54 -15.88 6.05 3.33
N ILE A 55 -14.98 5.12 3.64
CA ILE A 55 -14.00 5.23 4.72
C ILE A 55 -12.63 5.57 4.14
N GLY A 56 -12.16 6.77 4.44
CA GLY A 56 -10.91 7.34 3.92
C GLY A 56 -11.16 8.36 2.81
N THR A 57 -10.35 9.44 2.82
CA THR A 57 -10.43 10.54 1.86
C THR A 57 -9.10 10.76 1.13
N GLY A 58 -8.30 9.72 1.01
CA GLY A 58 -7.17 9.65 0.09
C GLY A 58 -7.64 9.68 -1.36
N LEU A 59 -6.72 9.55 -2.31
CA LEU A 59 -7.01 9.73 -3.73
C LEU A 59 -8.14 8.79 -4.20
N ALA A 60 -8.16 7.53 -3.78
CA ALA A 60 -9.23 6.58 -4.10
C ALA A 60 -10.57 6.97 -3.45
N GLY A 61 -10.59 7.25 -2.14
CA GLY A 61 -11.82 7.54 -1.43
C GLY A 61 -12.43 8.90 -1.77
N ALA A 62 -11.61 9.94 -1.95
CA ALA A 62 -12.08 11.23 -2.43
C ALA A 62 -12.66 11.12 -3.85
N GLY A 63 -12.04 10.29 -4.70
CA GLY A 63 -12.53 9.98 -6.05
C GLY A 63 -13.87 9.26 -6.02
N ALA A 64 -13.98 8.17 -5.28
CA ALA A 64 -15.19 7.38 -5.16
C ALA A 64 -16.36 8.22 -4.60
N ALA A 65 -16.13 8.96 -3.50
CA ALA A 65 -17.16 9.79 -2.88
C ALA A 65 -17.60 10.93 -3.82
N ALA A 66 -16.65 11.58 -4.52
CA ALA A 66 -16.98 12.63 -5.47
C ALA A 66 -17.78 12.08 -6.67
N ALA A 67 -17.32 10.99 -7.28
CA ALA A 67 -17.96 10.41 -8.46
C ALA A 67 -19.35 9.83 -8.14
N LEU A 68 -19.51 9.12 -7.02
CA LEU A 68 -20.81 8.60 -6.59
C LEU A 68 -21.79 9.74 -6.25
N GLY A 69 -21.33 10.80 -5.57
CA GLY A 69 -22.12 11.99 -5.32
C GLY A 69 -22.56 12.69 -6.61
N GLU A 70 -21.67 12.84 -7.58
CA GLU A 70 -21.98 13.41 -8.90
C GLU A 70 -22.98 12.56 -9.67
N LEU A 71 -22.96 11.26 -9.52
CA LEU A 71 -23.95 10.33 -10.08
C LEU A 71 -25.33 10.45 -9.40
N GLY A 72 -25.45 11.12 -8.26
CA GLY A 72 -26.69 11.36 -7.53
C GLY A 72 -26.99 10.38 -6.39
N TYR A 73 -26.02 9.61 -5.93
CA TYR A 73 -26.15 8.80 -4.72
C TYR A 73 -25.95 9.65 -3.46
N ARG A 74 -26.60 9.26 -2.35
CA ARG A 74 -26.29 9.82 -1.05
C ARG A 74 -25.02 9.18 -0.51
N VAL A 75 -24.02 9.99 -0.17
CA VAL A 75 -22.72 9.51 0.31
C VAL A 75 -22.39 10.09 1.67
N THR A 76 -22.01 9.23 2.62
CA THR A 76 -21.36 9.65 3.87
C THR A 76 -19.88 9.24 3.82
N ALA A 77 -18.99 10.22 3.89
CA ALA A 77 -17.55 10.00 3.90
C ALA A 77 -16.97 10.24 5.29
N PHE A 78 -16.09 9.35 5.75
CA PHE A 78 -15.37 9.48 7.00
C PHE A 78 -13.88 9.59 6.78
N THR A 79 -13.23 10.47 7.54
CA THR A 79 -11.77 10.55 7.58
C THR A 79 -11.26 10.65 9.01
N TYR A 80 -10.17 9.95 9.29
CA TYR A 80 -9.45 10.02 10.55
C TYR A 80 -8.89 11.43 10.79
N HIS A 81 -8.47 12.11 9.73
CA HIS A 81 -7.88 13.43 9.78
C HIS A 81 -8.91 14.54 10.09
N ASP A 82 -8.40 15.70 10.47
CA ASP A 82 -9.20 16.93 10.61
C ASP A 82 -9.59 17.56 9.26
N ALA A 83 -9.00 17.10 8.16
CA ALA A 83 -9.29 17.56 6.80
C ALA A 83 -9.01 16.47 5.76
N ALA A 84 -9.85 16.36 4.75
CA ALA A 84 -9.71 15.40 3.66
C ALA A 84 -8.36 15.48 2.91
N ARG A 85 -7.71 16.66 2.88
CA ARG A 85 -6.43 16.89 2.19
C ARG A 85 -5.21 16.29 2.90
N ARG A 86 -5.34 15.72 4.11
CA ARG A 86 -4.21 15.19 4.89
C ARG A 86 -3.94 13.70 4.68
N ALA A 87 -4.53 13.09 3.70
CA ALA A 87 -4.30 11.69 3.36
C ALA A 87 -2.86 11.42 2.91
N HIS A 88 -2.40 10.18 3.05
CA HIS A 88 -1.04 9.76 2.67
C HIS A 88 -0.70 10.06 1.19
N SER A 89 -1.69 10.09 0.30
CA SER A 89 -1.51 10.42 -1.12
C SER A 89 -0.69 11.68 -1.36
N VAL A 90 -0.72 12.67 -0.44
CA VAL A 90 0.08 13.91 -0.54
C VAL A 90 1.59 13.67 -0.47
N ALA A 91 2.03 12.56 0.11
CA ALA A 91 3.45 12.23 0.27
C ALA A 91 4.10 11.65 -0.99
N ALA A 92 3.32 11.26 -2.00
CA ALA A 92 3.85 10.70 -3.24
C ALA A 92 4.47 11.78 -4.12
N GLN A 93 5.76 11.66 -4.40
CA GLN A 93 6.57 12.68 -5.07
C GLN A 93 6.81 12.39 -6.54
N GLY A 94 7.00 11.11 -6.89
CA GLY A 94 7.60 10.69 -8.15
C GLY A 94 6.80 11.00 -9.40
N GLY A 95 5.51 10.72 -9.41
CA GLY A 95 4.66 10.88 -10.58
C GLY A 95 3.54 9.84 -10.66
N ILE A 96 2.84 9.86 -11.79
CA ILE A 96 1.77 8.92 -12.13
C ILE A 96 1.99 8.39 -13.55
N ASN A 97 1.95 7.08 -13.75
CA ASN A 97 2.14 6.46 -15.05
C ASN A 97 0.88 6.54 -15.91
N ALA A 98 1.06 6.68 -17.23
CA ALA A 98 -0.02 6.48 -18.18
C ALA A 98 0.50 6.02 -19.56
N ALA A 99 -0.14 5.01 -20.12
CA ALA A 99 0.14 4.47 -21.44
C ALA A 99 -0.62 5.27 -22.51
N ARG A 100 -0.03 6.37 -23.02
CA ARG A 100 -0.69 7.24 -24.01
C ARG A 100 -0.27 6.96 -25.46
N GLY A 101 0.47 5.90 -25.71
CA GLY A 101 0.85 5.48 -27.05
C GLY A 101 1.70 6.52 -27.80
N ARG A 102 2.61 7.23 -27.12
CA ARG A 102 3.54 8.14 -27.79
C ARG A 102 4.44 7.33 -28.73
N ARG A 103 4.37 7.64 -30.03
CA ARG A 103 5.12 6.92 -31.08
C ARG A 103 6.64 6.99 -30.92
N VAL A 104 7.14 8.03 -30.26
CA VAL A 104 8.60 8.28 -30.09
C VAL A 104 9.25 7.25 -29.17
N ASP A 105 8.54 6.78 -28.13
CA ASP A 105 9.11 5.89 -27.11
C ASP A 105 8.65 4.43 -27.28
N GLY A 106 7.80 4.13 -28.26
CA GLY A 106 7.22 2.79 -28.46
C GLY A 106 6.36 2.32 -27.30
N ASP A 107 5.79 3.25 -26.50
CA ASP A 107 4.90 2.93 -25.39
C ASP A 107 3.49 2.54 -25.87
N SER A 108 2.87 1.62 -25.17
CA SER A 108 1.51 1.12 -25.45
C SER A 108 0.89 0.54 -24.18
N VAL A 109 -0.43 0.29 -24.19
CA VAL A 109 -1.12 -0.45 -23.14
C VAL A 109 -0.51 -1.85 -22.96
N ALA A 110 -0.25 -2.57 -24.06
CA ALA A 110 0.35 -3.90 -24.01
C ALA A 110 1.74 -3.87 -23.33
N ARG A 111 2.59 -2.88 -23.66
CA ARG A 111 3.88 -2.71 -23.01
C ARG A 111 3.73 -2.33 -21.52
N PHE A 112 2.79 -1.47 -21.20
CA PHE A 112 2.48 -1.11 -19.81
C PHE A 112 2.08 -2.35 -19.00
N VAL A 113 1.23 -3.21 -19.58
CA VAL A 113 0.80 -4.46 -18.95
C VAL A 113 1.96 -5.42 -18.77
N ALA A 114 2.77 -5.63 -19.83
CA ALA A 114 3.96 -6.47 -19.75
C ALA A 114 4.93 -6.00 -18.65
N ASP A 115 5.22 -4.69 -18.56
CA ASP A 115 6.05 -4.12 -17.51
C ASP A 115 5.44 -4.32 -16.12
N THR A 116 4.10 -4.11 -15.97
CA THR A 116 3.41 -4.21 -14.69
C THR A 116 3.36 -5.67 -14.20
N VAL A 117 3.00 -6.61 -15.06
CA VAL A 117 2.90 -8.04 -14.73
C VAL A 117 4.28 -8.62 -14.42
N SER A 118 5.28 -8.35 -15.28
CA SER A 118 6.65 -8.80 -15.06
C SER A 118 7.28 -8.14 -13.82
N GLY A 119 7.05 -6.83 -13.65
CA GLY A 119 7.51 -6.10 -12.48
C GLY A 119 6.90 -6.60 -11.18
N GLY A 120 5.65 -7.05 -11.21
CA GLY A 120 4.94 -7.71 -10.12
C GLY A 120 5.25 -9.20 -9.95
N ASP A 121 6.19 -9.70 -10.75
CA ASP A 121 6.69 -11.08 -10.73
C ASP A 121 5.59 -12.13 -10.92
N PHE A 122 4.63 -11.82 -11.78
CA PHE A 122 3.51 -12.72 -12.13
C PHE A 122 2.73 -13.21 -10.90
N ARG A 123 2.47 -12.32 -9.94
CA ARG A 123 1.68 -12.60 -8.73
C ARG A 123 0.49 -11.65 -8.57
N GLY A 124 0.07 -10.99 -9.67
CA GLY A 124 -1.15 -10.19 -9.78
C GLY A 124 -2.00 -10.64 -10.97
N ARG A 125 -3.22 -10.14 -11.09
CA ARG A 125 -4.14 -10.48 -12.19
C ARG A 125 -3.80 -9.71 -13.45
N GLU A 126 -3.60 -10.43 -14.56
CA GLU A 126 -3.29 -9.84 -15.85
C GLU A 126 -4.41 -8.92 -16.37
N ALA A 127 -5.67 -9.34 -16.26
CA ALA A 127 -6.82 -8.52 -16.67
C ALA A 127 -6.96 -7.20 -15.91
N GLU A 128 -6.54 -7.16 -14.65
CA GLU A 128 -6.52 -5.92 -13.87
C GLU A 128 -5.37 -5.01 -14.30
N ALA A 129 -4.22 -5.56 -14.67
CA ALA A 129 -3.14 -4.78 -15.27
C ALA A 129 -3.57 -4.14 -16.60
N PHE A 130 -4.39 -4.84 -17.40
CA PHE A 130 -5.00 -4.25 -18.60
C PHE A 130 -5.96 -3.12 -18.25
N ARG A 131 -6.88 -3.31 -17.30
CA ARG A 131 -7.77 -2.22 -16.81
C ARG A 131 -6.98 -0.98 -16.40
N LEU A 132 -5.90 -1.19 -15.66
CA LEU A 132 -5.03 -0.11 -15.22
C LEU A 132 -4.39 0.63 -16.40
N GLY A 133 -3.87 -0.09 -17.39
CA GLY A 133 -3.27 0.46 -18.59
C GLY A 133 -4.27 1.22 -19.47
N GLU A 134 -5.44 0.64 -19.71
CA GLU A 134 -6.51 1.22 -20.53
C GLU A 134 -7.08 2.52 -19.94
N GLU A 135 -7.33 2.56 -18.64
CA GLU A 135 -7.86 3.75 -17.96
C GLU A 135 -6.78 4.82 -17.69
N SER A 136 -5.50 4.48 -17.80
CA SER A 136 -4.40 5.37 -17.42
C SER A 136 -4.39 6.72 -18.15
N ALA A 137 -4.67 6.72 -19.46
CA ALA A 137 -4.74 7.94 -20.25
C ALA A 137 -5.90 8.85 -19.80
N ARG A 138 -7.06 8.24 -19.52
CA ARG A 138 -8.26 8.94 -19.04
C ARG A 138 -8.03 9.56 -17.66
N VAL A 139 -7.25 8.90 -16.79
CA VAL A 139 -6.84 9.46 -15.50
C VAL A 139 -6.07 10.77 -15.68
N ILE A 140 -5.08 10.82 -16.59
CA ILE A 140 -4.32 12.05 -16.86
C ILE A 140 -5.21 13.17 -17.42
N ASP A 141 -6.11 12.82 -18.35
CA ASP A 141 -7.05 13.79 -18.93
C ASP A 141 -7.99 14.34 -17.87
N HIS A 142 -8.55 13.46 -17.01
CA HIS A 142 -9.42 13.84 -15.90
C HIS A 142 -8.71 14.82 -14.94
N PHE A 143 -7.53 14.47 -14.45
CA PHE A 143 -6.79 15.33 -13.51
C PHE A 143 -6.32 16.64 -14.16
N SER A 144 -5.99 16.62 -15.45
CA SER A 144 -5.69 17.85 -16.18
C SER A 144 -6.92 18.75 -16.27
N ALA A 145 -8.10 18.19 -16.54
CA ALA A 145 -9.36 18.92 -16.64
C ALA A 145 -9.81 19.53 -15.30
N ILE A 146 -9.56 18.84 -14.17
CA ILE A 146 -9.90 19.37 -12.84
C ILE A 146 -8.78 20.22 -12.21
N GLY A 147 -7.71 20.55 -12.99
CA GLY A 147 -6.75 21.58 -12.64
C GLY A 147 -5.43 21.13 -12.04
N THR A 148 -5.06 19.85 -12.15
CA THR A 148 -3.74 19.40 -11.71
C THR A 148 -2.62 20.03 -12.59
N PRO A 149 -1.64 20.74 -11.99
CA PRO A 149 -0.58 21.44 -12.73
C PRO A 149 0.55 20.48 -13.11
N PHE A 150 0.30 19.57 -14.04
CA PHE A 150 1.35 18.72 -14.59
C PHE A 150 2.43 19.54 -15.28
N ALA A 151 3.69 19.12 -15.17
CA ALA A 151 4.81 19.71 -15.89
C ALA A 151 4.57 19.66 -17.40
N ARG A 152 5.05 20.71 -18.11
CA ARG A 152 4.87 20.85 -19.56
C ARG A 152 6.21 21.15 -20.24
N GLU A 153 6.34 20.65 -21.45
CA GLU A 153 7.37 21.04 -22.41
C GLU A 153 7.15 22.49 -22.86
N TYR A 154 8.17 23.09 -23.48
CA TYR A 154 8.08 24.45 -24.00
C TYR A 154 6.89 24.66 -24.97
N GLY A 155 6.57 23.64 -25.77
CA GLY A 155 5.41 23.63 -26.68
C GLY A 155 4.05 23.38 -26.00
N GLY A 156 3.96 23.32 -24.66
CA GLY A 156 2.73 23.16 -23.91
C GLY A 156 2.25 21.70 -23.74
N VAL A 157 2.91 20.74 -24.37
CA VAL A 157 2.61 19.30 -24.21
C VAL A 157 3.01 18.86 -22.80
N LEU A 158 2.26 17.94 -22.19
CA LEU A 158 2.60 17.40 -20.89
C LEU A 158 3.94 16.65 -20.94
N SER A 159 4.85 17.00 -20.02
CA SER A 159 6.15 16.36 -19.89
C SER A 159 6.02 14.99 -19.26
N THR A 160 6.86 14.06 -19.70
CA THR A 160 6.99 12.72 -19.12
C THR A 160 8.45 12.42 -18.81
N ARG A 161 8.67 11.43 -17.95
CA ARG A 161 9.99 10.89 -17.65
C ARG A 161 9.95 9.38 -17.48
N SER A 162 11.09 8.70 -17.59
CA SER A 162 11.25 7.32 -17.14
C SER A 162 11.29 7.26 -15.63
N PHE A 163 10.97 6.10 -15.07
CA PHE A 163 10.97 5.87 -13.63
C PHE A 163 11.53 4.46 -13.34
N GLY A 164 12.10 4.25 -12.16
CA GLY A 164 12.80 3.01 -11.82
C GLY A 164 12.01 1.73 -12.17
N GLY A 165 12.66 0.80 -12.84
CA GLY A 165 12.08 -0.43 -13.38
C GLY A 165 11.37 -0.30 -14.73
N VAL A 166 11.29 0.90 -15.33
CA VAL A 166 10.63 1.15 -16.63
C VAL A 166 11.52 2.01 -17.51
N GLN A 167 11.85 1.52 -18.70
CA GLN A 167 12.75 2.19 -19.65
C GLN A 167 12.05 3.19 -20.57
N VAL A 168 10.71 3.28 -20.53
CA VAL A 168 9.94 4.22 -21.34
C VAL A 168 9.51 5.45 -20.54
N SER A 169 9.38 6.58 -21.22
CA SER A 169 9.00 7.86 -20.63
C SER A 169 7.48 7.99 -20.54
N ARG A 170 6.85 7.35 -19.55
CA ARG A 170 5.38 7.35 -19.35
C ARG A 170 4.91 7.98 -18.03
N THR A 171 5.84 8.47 -17.20
CA THR A 171 5.49 9.04 -15.89
C THR A 171 5.23 10.53 -16.00
N TYR A 172 3.99 10.96 -15.80
CA TYR A 172 3.56 12.35 -15.69
C TYR A 172 3.80 12.87 -14.27
N TYR A 173 4.17 14.12 -14.08
CA TYR A 173 4.60 14.62 -12.78
C TYR A 173 4.36 16.12 -12.59
N SER A 174 4.34 16.55 -11.32
CA SER A 174 4.25 17.94 -10.87
C SER A 174 5.46 18.27 -9.98
N ARG A 175 6.67 18.14 -10.53
CA ARG A 175 7.98 18.52 -9.93
C ARG A 175 8.11 18.25 -8.43
N GLY A 176 8.04 16.98 -8.01
CA GLY A 176 8.17 16.56 -6.61
C GLY A 176 6.89 16.66 -5.76
N GLN A 177 5.79 17.18 -6.29
CA GLN A 177 4.52 17.39 -5.59
C GLN A 177 3.35 16.65 -6.23
N THR A 178 3.59 15.61 -7.04
CA THR A 178 2.55 14.99 -7.86
C THR A 178 1.37 14.50 -7.02
N GLY A 179 1.62 13.74 -5.97
CA GLY A 179 0.56 13.24 -5.09
C GLY A 179 -0.21 14.35 -4.39
N GLN A 180 0.47 15.41 -3.95
CA GLN A 180 -0.16 16.57 -3.34
C GLN A 180 -1.12 17.26 -4.32
N GLN A 181 -0.71 17.49 -5.55
CA GLN A 181 -1.53 18.17 -6.54
C GLN A 181 -2.73 17.33 -6.98
N LEU A 182 -2.54 16.01 -7.17
CA LEU A 182 -3.64 15.09 -7.46
C LEU A 182 -4.64 15.03 -6.29
N GLN A 183 -4.15 14.94 -5.05
CA GLN A 183 -5.00 14.91 -3.86
C GLN A 183 -5.80 16.22 -3.71
N LEU A 184 -5.18 17.38 -3.93
CA LEU A 184 -5.89 18.67 -3.88
C LEU A 184 -6.98 18.77 -4.95
N ALA A 185 -6.72 18.29 -6.16
CA ALA A 185 -7.70 18.25 -7.24
C ALA A 185 -8.87 17.31 -6.88
N GLY A 186 -8.58 16.09 -6.37
CA GLY A 186 -9.59 15.14 -5.89
C GLY A 186 -10.44 15.69 -4.75
N VAL A 187 -9.81 16.32 -3.77
CA VAL A 187 -10.53 16.98 -2.65
C VAL A 187 -11.38 18.14 -3.14
N SER A 188 -10.93 18.90 -4.14
CA SER A 188 -11.73 19.97 -4.74
C SER A 188 -12.98 19.43 -5.43
N ALA A 189 -12.88 18.26 -6.10
CA ALA A 189 -14.06 17.57 -6.65
C ALA A 189 -15.00 17.10 -5.55
N LEU A 190 -14.48 16.50 -4.47
CA LEU A 190 -15.26 16.09 -3.29
C LEU A 190 -15.99 17.30 -2.66
N GLN A 191 -15.32 18.43 -2.49
CA GLN A 191 -15.89 19.64 -1.92
C GLN A 191 -17.05 20.20 -2.77
N ARG A 192 -17.01 20.04 -4.09
CA ARG A 192 -18.17 20.40 -4.94
C ARG A 192 -19.39 19.58 -4.59
N GLN A 193 -19.23 18.27 -4.34
CA GLN A 193 -20.35 17.39 -3.99
C GLN A 193 -20.86 17.61 -2.55
N ILE A 194 -19.96 17.98 -1.63
CA ILE A 194 -20.35 18.40 -0.27
C ILE A 194 -21.21 19.67 -0.34
N ARG A 195 -20.82 20.66 -1.12
CA ARG A 195 -21.58 21.89 -1.32
C ARG A 195 -22.92 21.65 -2.03
N ALA A 196 -23.00 20.68 -2.92
CA ALA A 196 -24.23 20.26 -3.59
C ALA A 196 -25.18 19.45 -2.67
N GLY A 197 -24.73 19.05 -1.47
CA GLY A 197 -25.50 18.25 -0.53
C GLY A 197 -25.57 16.75 -0.85
N ALA A 198 -24.84 16.27 -1.87
CA ALA A 198 -24.78 14.86 -2.22
C ALA A 198 -23.84 14.07 -1.31
N VAL A 199 -22.83 14.73 -0.74
CA VAL A 199 -21.84 14.11 0.16
C VAL A 199 -21.86 14.80 1.52
N THR A 200 -21.90 14.01 2.60
CA THR A 200 -21.64 14.46 3.98
C THR A 200 -20.26 13.98 4.39
N LEU A 201 -19.40 14.88 4.86
CA LEU A 201 -18.04 14.54 5.32
C LEU A 201 -17.94 14.67 6.83
N HIS A 202 -17.56 13.58 7.49
CA HIS A 202 -17.20 13.54 8.90
C HIS A 202 -15.67 13.42 9.05
N THR A 203 -15.06 14.45 9.61
CA THR A 203 -13.63 14.47 9.95
C THR A 203 -13.39 13.97 11.38
N ARG A 204 -12.19 13.53 11.69
CA ARG A 204 -11.79 13.01 13.01
C ARG A 204 -12.69 11.84 13.47
N HIS A 205 -12.97 10.93 12.56
CA HIS A 205 -13.69 9.70 12.84
C HIS A 205 -12.84 8.49 12.48
N GLU A 206 -12.85 7.51 13.36
CA GLU A 206 -12.17 6.22 13.17
C GLU A 206 -13.24 5.12 13.01
N MET A 207 -13.07 4.27 12.01
CA MET A 207 -13.87 3.05 11.87
C MET A 207 -13.38 2.00 12.87
N LEU A 208 -14.29 1.47 13.70
CA LEU A 208 -13.99 0.47 14.72
C LEU A 208 -14.48 -0.94 14.39
N ASP A 209 -15.56 -1.06 13.61
CA ASP A 209 -16.15 -2.35 13.23
C ASP A 209 -17.05 -2.20 11.99
N LEU A 210 -17.50 -3.33 11.44
CA LEU A 210 -18.54 -3.41 10.41
C LEU A 210 -19.88 -3.79 11.04
N VAL A 211 -20.97 -3.30 10.43
CA VAL A 211 -22.32 -3.83 10.60
C VAL A 211 -22.50 -4.89 9.52
N VAL A 212 -22.44 -6.16 9.88
CA VAL A 212 -22.40 -7.29 8.94
C VAL A 212 -23.15 -8.49 9.50
N ASP A 213 -23.88 -9.17 8.63
CA ASP A 213 -24.54 -10.46 8.86
C ASP A 213 -24.31 -11.40 7.66
N ASP A 214 -25.02 -12.52 7.61
CA ASP A 214 -24.90 -13.52 6.55
C ASP A 214 -25.32 -12.99 5.16
N SER A 215 -26.09 -11.90 5.09
CA SER A 215 -26.52 -11.27 3.83
C SER A 215 -25.48 -10.27 3.27
N GLY A 216 -24.54 -9.82 4.10
CA GLY A 216 -23.46 -8.92 3.71
C GLY A 216 -23.22 -7.75 4.66
N CYS A 217 -22.62 -6.70 4.11
CA CYS A 217 -22.27 -5.49 4.83
C CYS A 217 -23.41 -4.46 4.73
N HIS A 218 -23.87 -3.98 5.90
CA HIS A 218 -24.95 -3.01 6.07
C HIS A 218 -24.49 -1.66 6.61
N GLY A 219 -23.18 -1.48 6.82
CA GLY A 219 -22.66 -0.23 7.35
C GLY A 219 -21.39 -0.42 8.18
N VAL A 220 -21.06 0.60 8.93
CA VAL A 220 -19.86 0.69 9.77
C VAL A 220 -20.18 1.17 11.17
N VAL A 221 -19.33 0.85 12.14
CA VAL A 221 -19.32 1.48 13.45
C VAL A 221 -18.13 2.43 13.49
N VAL A 222 -18.39 3.69 13.80
CA VAL A 222 -17.41 4.75 13.87
C VAL A 222 -17.33 5.36 15.26
N ARG A 223 -16.14 5.86 15.60
CA ARG A 223 -15.89 6.65 16.79
C ARG A 223 -15.54 8.08 16.38
N ASP A 224 -16.26 9.05 16.92
CA ASP A 224 -15.84 10.44 16.93
C ASP A 224 -14.64 10.59 17.87
N LEU A 225 -13.48 10.98 17.34
CA LEU A 225 -12.24 11.07 18.10
C LEU A 225 -12.20 12.24 19.08
N VAL A 226 -13.09 13.24 18.92
CA VAL A 226 -13.16 14.40 19.83
C VAL A 226 -14.03 14.09 21.03
N SER A 227 -15.24 13.61 20.79
CA SER A 227 -16.22 13.30 21.84
C SER A 227 -16.11 11.89 22.41
N GLY A 228 -15.44 10.97 21.71
CA GLY A 228 -15.40 9.56 22.05
C GLY A 228 -16.70 8.80 21.76
N HIS A 229 -17.71 9.46 21.18
CA HIS A 229 -18.99 8.84 20.87
C HIS A 229 -18.85 7.75 19.81
N ILE A 230 -19.44 6.57 20.08
CA ILE A 230 -19.43 5.41 19.18
C ILE A 230 -20.88 5.20 18.69
N ARG A 231 -21.04 5.20 17.35
CA ARG A 231 -22.32 4.99 16.68
C ARG A 231 -22.17 4.15 15.41
N ALA A 232 -23.23 3.57 14.95
CA ALA A 232 -23.30 2.99 13.62
C ALA A 232 -23.66 4.06 12.57
N GLU A 233 -23.26 3.78 11.33
CA GLU A 233 -23.72 4.45 10.11
C GLU A 233 -24.12 3.36 9.12
N THR A 234 -25.40 3.16 8.88
CA THR A 234 -25.93 2.12 7.99
C THR A 234 -25.97 2.58 6.55
N ALA A 235 -25.69 1.67 5.61
CA ALA A 235 -25.58 1.95 4.18
C ALA A 235 -25.87 0.70 3.34
N HIS A 236 -26.28 0.90 2.08
CA HIS A 236 -26.51 -0.16 1.11
C HIS A 236 -25.18 -0.69 0.52
N ALA A 237 -24.10 0.09 0.61
CA ALA A 237 -22.75 -0.33 0.27
C ALA A 237 -21.72 0.46 1.10
N VAL A 238 -20.60 -0.18 1.39
CA VAL A 238 -19.44 0.42 2.08
C VAL A 238 -18.20 0.32 1.20
N VAL A 239 -17.44 1.40 1.07
CA VAL A 239 -16.16 1.45 0.37
C VAL A 239 -15.05 1.74 1.38
N LEU A 240 -14.09 0.82 1.52
CA LEU A 240 -12.86 1.05 2.27
C LEU A 240 -11.79 1.60 1.31
N ALA A 241 -11.25 2.77 1.64
CA ALA A 241 -10.17 3.46 0.91
C ALA A 241 -9.15 4.03 1.89
N THR A 242 -8.74 3.21 2.85
CA THR A 242 -7.99 3.60 4.05
C THR A 242 -6.47 3.57 3.88
N GLY A 243 -5.98 3.18 2.69
CA GLY A 243 -4.56 3.07 2.40
C GLY A 243 -3.92 1.80 2.96
N GLY A 244 -2.59 1.71 2.84
CA GLY A 244 -1.83 0.52 3.20
C GLY A 244 -1.57 0.37 4.69
N TYR A 245 -1.08 -0.82 5.06
CA TYR A 245 -0.81 -1.22 6.45
C TYR A 245 0.68 -1.20 6.84
N GLY A 246 1.55 -0.62 6.02
CA GLY A 246 3.01 -0.66 6.25
C GLY A 246 3.49 0.01 7.54
N THR A 247 2.64 0.82 8.20
CA THR A 247 2.94 1.37 9.54
C THR A 247 3.05 0.29 10.63
N VAL A 248 2.64 -0.95 10.36
CA VAL A 248 2.88 -2.10 11.24
C VAL A 248 4.37 -2.30 11.56
N PHE A 249 5.26 -1.91 10.63
CA PHE A 249 6.72 -1.97 10.80
C PHE A 249 7.28 -0.89 11.74
N HIS A 250 6.47 -0.02 12.32
CA HIS A 250 6.88 1.17 13.07
C HIS A 250 7.65 2.16 12.21
N ASP A 251 8.81 1.77 11.67
CA ASP A 251 9.59 2.57 10.74
C ASP A 251 9.05 2.41 9.32
N SER A 252 8.37 3.43 8.83
CA SER A 252 7.69 3.41 7.53
C SER A 252 7.66 4.80 6.93
N THR A 253 7.64 4.87 5.61
CA THR A 253 7.42 6.14 4.89
C THR A 253 5.93 6.49 4.79
N LEU A 254 5.02 5.59 5.18
CA LEU A 254 3.59 5.86 5.19
C LEU A 254 3.23 6.88 6.29
N ALA A 255 2.17 7.63 6.06
CA ALA A 255 1.61 8.47 7.12
C ALA A 255 1.13 7.61 8.28
N ILE A 256 1.38 8.04 9.52
CA ILE A 256 1.00 7.30 10.74
C ILE A 256 -0.48 6.93 10.77
N HIS A 257 -1.32 7.70 10.09
CA HIS A 257 -2.76 7.49 10.02
C HIS A 257 -3.19 6.48 8.94
N SER A 258 -2.32 6.13 7.98
CA SER A 258 -2.51 4.98 7.10
C SER A 258 -2.20 3.72 7.90
N ASN A 259 -3.19 3.24 8.63
CA ASN A 259 -3.05 2.14 9.56
C ASN A 259 -3.95 0.97 9.15
N ALA A 260 -3.64 -0.22 9.67
CA ALA A 260 -4.34 -1.44 9.32
C ALA A 260 -5.73 -1.57 9.96
N SER A 261 -6.15 -0.70 10.90
CA SER A 261 -7.30 -0.99 11.76
C SER A 261 -8.58 -1.27 10.99
N ALA A 262 -8.96 -0.45 10.02
CA ALA A 262 -10.19 -0.65 9.27
C ALA A 262 -10.17 -1.97 8.45
N VAL A 263 -9.08 -2.24 7.71
CA VAL A 263 -8.95 -3.49 6.93
C VAL A 263 -8.87 -4.71 7.84
N TRP A 264 -8.20 -4.58 9.00
CA TRP A 264 -8.13 -5.67 9.98
C TRP A 264 -9.49 -5.95 10.61
N ARG A 265 -10.27 -4.90 10.96
CA ARG A 265 -11.65 -5.07 11.46
C ARG A 265 -12.54 -5.74 10.41
N ALA A 266 -12.40 -5.38 9.14
CA ALA A 266 -13.11 -6.05 8.05
C ALA A 266 -12.69 -7.53 7.94
N HIS A 267 -11.39 -7.82 8.04
CA HIS A 267 -10.87 -9.19 8.05
C HIS A 267 -11.42 -10.01 9.23
N GLN A 268 -11.50 -9.44 10.41
CA GLN A 268 -12.11 -10.04 11.59
C GLN A 268 -13.62 -10.33 11.42
N ARG A 269 -14.29 -9.71 10.45
CA ARG A 269 -15.70 -9.92 10.10
C ARG A 269 -15.89 -10.84 8.90
N GLY A 270 -14.84 -11.49 8.43
CA GLY A 270 -14.88 -12.50 7.37
C GLY A 270 -14.38 -12.04 6.00
N ALA A 271 -13.93 -10.79 5.86
CA ALA A 271 -13.25 -10.38 4.64
C ALA A 271 -11.90 -11.09 4.52
N LEU A 272 -11.64 -11.76 3.40
CA LEU A 272 -10.37 -12.43 3.17
C LEU A 272 -9.23 -11.41 2.99
N PHE A 273 -8.03 -11.74 3.50
CA PHE A 273 -6.85 -10.91 3.37
C PHE A 273 -5.85 -11.57 2.40
N ALA A 274 -5.54 -10.91 1.29
CA ALA A 274 -4.68 -11.47 0.26
C ALA A 274 -3.23 -11.04 0.40
N SER A 275 -2.30 -12.00 0.30
CA SER A 275 -0.84 -11.81 0.24
C SER A 275 -0.30 -10.79 1.26
N PRO A 276 -0.62 -10.89 2.56
CA PRO A 276 -0.28 -9.89 3.57
C PRO A 276 1.23 -9.68 3.74
N SER A 277 2.05 -10.64 3.33
CA SER A 277 3.51 -10.55 3.37
C SER A 277 4.14 -9.81 2.20
N PHE A 278 3.34 -9.40 1.19
CA PHE A 278 3.84 -8.65 0.04
C PHE A 278 3.95 -7.17 0.38
N VAL A 279 5.10 -6.78 0.91
CA VAL A 279 5.41 -5.41 1.33
C VAL A 279 6.64 -4.92 0.59
N GLN A 280 6.53 -3.76 -0.07
CA GLN A 280 7.62 -3.12 -0.80
C GLN A 280 8.44 -2.22 0.12
N PHE A 281 9.75 -2.42 0.09
CA PHE A 281 10.73 -1.53 0.72
C PHE A 281 11.29 -0.56 -0.33
N HIS A 282 11.30 0.73 0.01
CA HIS A 282 11.84 1.76 -0.86
C HIS A 282 13.33 1.97 -0.58
N PRO A 283 14.20 1.89 -1.60
CA PRO A 283 15.66 1.90 -1.38
C PRO A 283 16.21 3.28 -0.99
N THR A 284 15.47 4.37 -1.24
CA THR A 284 15.94 5.74 -1.06
C THR A 284 15.22 6.49 0.06
N ALA A 285 14.87 5.83 1.16
CA ALA A 285 14.39 6.53 2.35
C ALA A 285 15.58 7.06 3.18
N LEU A 286 15.34 8.10 3.97
CA LEU A 286 16.33 8.57 4.94
C LEU A 286 16.50 7.53 6.05
N PRO A 287 17.75 7.21 6.45
CA PRO A 287 17.96 6.33 7.59
C PRO A 287 17.46 6.98 8.87
N LYS A 288 17.07 6.16 9.83
CA LYS A 288 16.71 6.62 11.17
C LYS A 288 17.96 6.63 12.03
N ASP A 289 18.47 7.81 12.33
CA ASP A 289 19.71 8.00 13.11
C ASP A 289 19.49 8.00 14.61
N ASN A 290 18.25 8.27 15.06
CA ASN A 290 17.91 8.33 16.48
C ASN A 290 16.44 7.95 16.72
N ASP A 291 16.06 7.77 17.99
CA ASP A 291 14.71 7.33 18.39
C ASP A 291 13.67 8.47 18.43
N TRP A 292 14.10 9.72 18.30
CA TRP A 292 13.23 10.89 18.29
C TRP A 292 12.58 11.15 16.92
N GLN A 293 13.08 10.52 15.89
CA GLN A 293 12.57 10.64 14.52
C GLN A 293 11.24 9.93 14.41
N ALA A 294 10.14 10.68 14.36
CA ALA A 294 8.77 10.13 14.40
C ALA A 294 8.34 9.41 13.13
N LYS A 295 8.95 9.74 11.98
CA LYS A 295 8.60 9.21 10.66
C LYS A 295 9.83 9.13 9.78
N THR A 296 9.94 8.07 8.99
CA THR A 296 10.95 7.97 7.94
C THR A 296 10.55 8.82 6.73
N ILE A 297 11.47 9.67 6.28
CA ILE A 297 11.25 10.54 5.13
C ILE A 297 11.62 9.79 3.86
N LEU A 298 10.68 9.78 2.90
CA LEU A 298 10.93 9.27 1.57
C LEU A 298 11.69 10.30 0.73
N MET A 299 12.80 9.88 0.14
CA MET A 299 13.45 10.60 -0.95
C MET A 299 13.00 10.01 -2.28
N SER A 300 12.71 10.88 -3.26
CA SER A 300 12.24 10.44 -4.56
C SER A 300 13.22 9.48 -5.23
N GLU A 301 12.71 8.39 -5.77
CA GLU A 301 13.50 7.44 -6.56
C GLU A 301 14.21 8.08 -7.76
N SER A 302 13.68 9.19 -8.29
CA SER A 302 14.29 9.94 -9.39
C SER A 302 15.71 10.45 -9.08
N LEU A 303 16.10 10.52 -7.81
CA LEU A 303 17.47 10.84 -7.42
C LEU A 303 18.49 9.81 -7.94
N ARG A 304 18.08 8.55 -8.14
CA ARG A 304 18.93 7.49 -8.71
C ARG A 304 19.16 7.62 -10.22
N ASN A 305 18.45 8.54 -10.90
CA ASN A 305 18.68 8.79 -12.32
C ASN A 305 20.06 9.45 -12.57
N GLU A 306 20.49 10.30 -11.63
CA GLU A 306 21.76 11.04 -11.73
C GLU A 306 22.71 10.70 -10.58
N GLY A 307 22.18 10.34 -9.40
CA GLY A 307 22.96 9.95 -8.25
C GLY A 307 23.41 8.51 -8.33
N ARG A 308 24.66 8.23 -7.91
CA ARG A 308 25.27 6.91 -7.89
C ARG A 308 25.28 6.33 -6.48
N VAL A 309 24.85 5.07 -6.34
CA VAL A 309 24.80 4.37 -5.06
C VAL A 309 26.09 3.61 -4.82
N TRP A 310 26.74 3.82 -3.65
CA TRP A 310 27.97 3.14 -3.30
C TRP A 310 28.12 2.91 -1.78
N VAL A 311 29.03 2.02 -1.43
CA VAL A 311 29.52 1.76 -0.07
C VAL A 311 31.05 1.77 -0.06
N PRO A 312 31.73 1.96 1.10
CA PRO A 312 33.15 1.70 1.21
C PRO A 312 33.50 0.26 0.81
N LEU A 313 34.63 0.06 0.16
CA LEU A 313 35.10 -1.26 -0.26
C LEU A 313 35.40 -2.17 0.93
N HIS A 314 35.88 -1.59 2.03
CA HIS A 314 36.30 -2.31 3.23
C HIS A 314 35.22 -2.25 4.32
N ASP A 315 35.04 -3.36 5.02
CA ASP A 315 34.14 -3.44 6.16
C ASP A 315 34.60 -2.53 7.29
N GLY A 316 33.66 -1.84 7.92
CA GLY A 316 33.97 -1.00 9.06
C GLY A 316 34.69 0.31 8.75
N ASP A 317 34.76 0.73 7.49
CA ASP A 317 35.38 2.02 7.11
C ASP A 317 34.53 3.20 7.63
N ASP A 318 35.08 3.98 8.57
CA ASP A 318 34.44 5.12 9.23
C ASP A 318 34.94 6.48 8.70
N ARG A 319 35.78 6.48 7.66
CA ARG A 319 36.23 7.74 7.06
C ARG A 319 35.06 8.59 6.58
N PRO A 320 35.12 9.92 6.71
CA PRO A 320 34.15 10.80 6.05
C PRO A 320 34.09 10.50 4.53
N PRO A 321 32.92 10.56 3.89
CA PRO A 321 32.77 10.15 2.48
C PRO A 321 33.66 10.94 1.51
N GLY A 322 34.05 12.18 1.86
CA GLY A 322 34.99 12.99 1.07
C GLY A 322 36.46 12.53 1.16
N GLU A 323 36.82 11.78 2.19
CA GLU A 323 38.15 11.24 2.41
C GLU A 323 38.35 9.84 1.83
N ILE A 324 37.28 9.16 1.42
CA ILE A 324 37.32 7.84 0.78
C ILE A 324 37.64 8.05 -0.72
N PRO A 325 38.81 7.61 -1.20
CA PRO A 325 39.15 7.74 -2.61
C PRO A 325 38.27 6.85 -3.50
N ASP A 326 38.16 7.19 -4.78
CA ASP A 326 37.30 6.47 -5.73
C ASP A 326 37.64 4.99 -5.85
N ALA A 327 38.94 4.62 -5.68
CA ALA A 327 39.38 3.25 -5.68
C ALA A 327 38.86 2.41 -4.49
N ASP A 328 38.50 3.06 -3.40
CA ASP A 328 37.95 2.44 -2.19
C ASP A 328 36.40 2.48 -2.12
N ARG A 329 35.74 2.84 -3.23
CA ARG A 329 34.29 2.88 -3.35
C ARG A 329 33.76 1.72 -4.19
N ASP A 330 32.79 0.98 -3.68
CA ASP A 330 32.07 -0.04 -4.43
C ASP A 330 30.74 0.49 -4.92
N PHE A 331 30.61 0.76 -6.22
CA PHE A 331 29.37 1.07 -6.90
C PHE A 331 28.60 -0.22 -7.20
N PHE A 332 28.19 -0.91 -6.15
CA PHE A 332 27.71 -2.29 -6.19
C PHE A 332 26.48 -2.51 -7.08
N LEU A 333 25.56 -1.53 -7.24
CA LEU A 333 24.43 -1.67 -8.16
C LEU A 333 24.89 -1.70 -9.62
N GLU A 334 25.80 -0.82 -10.00
CA GLU A 334 26.36 -0.77 -11.36
C GLU A 334 27.19 -2.03 -11.67
N ARG A 335 27.93 -2.53 -10.68
CA ARG A 335 28.73 -3.74 -10.81
C ARG A 335 27.90 -5.01 -10.94
N ARG A 336 26.80 -5.13 -10.13
CA ARG A 336 25.93 -6.32 -10.13
C ARG A 336 24.95 -6.32 -11.30
N TYR A 337 24.50 -5.15 -11.73
CA TYR A 337 23.41 -4.96 -12.70
C TYR A 337 23.82 -3.98 -13.81
N PRO A 338 24.79 -4.31 -14.67
CA PRO A 338 25.36 -3.37 -15.64
C PRO A 338 24.34 -2.84 -16.65
N ALA A 339 23.28 -3.58 -16.98
CA ALA A 339 22.25 -3.14 -17.92
C ALA A 339 21.35 -2.03 -17.35
N PHE A 340 21.09 -2.02 -16.04
CA PHE A 340 20.19 -1.08 -15.37
C PHE A 340 20.91 -0.14 -14.40
N GLY A 341 22.05 -0.55 -13.85
CA GLY A 341 22.82 0.23 -12.88
C GLY A 341 21.98 0.65 -11.67
N ASN A 342 22.01 1.93 -11.40
CA ASN A 342 21.24 2.51 -10.30
C ASN A 342 19.72 2.50 -10.52
N LEU A 343 19.24 2.18 -11.74
CA LEU A 343 17.81 2.18 -12.11
C LEU A 343 17.12 0.82 -11.97
N VAL A 344 17.79 -0.17 -11.37
CA VAL A 344 17.14 -1.46 -11.05
C VAL A 344 15.86 -1.26 -10.22
N PRO A 345 14.87 -2.16 -10.33
CA PRO A 345 13.64 -2.09 -9.55
C PRO A 345 13.89 -1.99 -8.04
N ARG A 346 12.89 -1.49 -7.33
CA ARG A 346 12.98 -1.21 -5.89
C ARG A 346 13.33 -2.43 -5.04
N ASP A 347 12.71 -3.57 -5.34
CA ASP A 347 12.97 -4.83 -4.63
C ASP A 347 14.42 -5.29 -4.82
N VAL A 348 14.95 -5.19 -6.04
CA VAL A 348 16.34 -5.52 -6.36
C VAL A 348 17.33 -4.58 -5.65
N ALA A 349 17.09 -3.26 -5.76
CA ALA A 349 17.94 -2.26 -5.09
C ALA A 349 17.92 -2.43 -3.57
N SER A 350 16.74 -2.62 -2.97
CA SER A 350 16.59 -2.80 -1.53
C SER A 350 17.30 -4.04 -1.02
N ARG A 351 17.23 -5.18 -1.76
CA ARG A 351 17.98 -6.41 -1.43
C ARG A 351 19.48 -6.18 -1.51
N ALA A 352 19.95 -5.57 -2.60
CA ALA A 352 21.36 -5.30 -2.78
C ALA A 352 21.91 -4.39 -1.66
N ILE A 353 21.22 -3.30 -1.32
CA ILE A 353 21.58 -2.42 -0.20
C ILE A 353 21.60 -3.18 1.13
N THR A 354 20.58 -3.98 1.39
CA THR A 354 20.49 -4.78 2.63
C THR A 354 21.65 -5.78 2.72
N SER A 355 22.05 -6.38 1.59
CA SER A 355 23.20 -7.29 1.53
C SER A 355 24.50 -6.58 1.90
N GLU A 356 24.72 -5.34 1.41
CA GLU A 356 25.92 -4.55 1.73
C GLU A 356 25.95 -4.14 3.21
N ILE A 357 24.82 -3.72 3.75
CA ILE A 357 24.69 -3.39 5.18
C ILE A 357 24.98 -4.61 6.06
N ARG A 358 24.44 -5.78 5.72
CA ARG A 358 24.68 -7.04 6.46
C ARG A 358 26.12 -7.53 6.35
N ALA A 359 26.80 -7.22 5.24
CA ALA A 359 28.24 -7.50 5.05
C ALA A 359 29.15 -6.55 5.83
N GLY A 360 28.63 -5.65 6.67
CA GLY A 360 29.43 -4.73 7.50
C GLY A 360 29.83 -3.44 6.79
N ARG A 361 29.45 -3.24 5.53
CA ARG A 361 29.78 -2.04 4.74
C ARG A 361 28.77 -0.91 4.86
N GLY A 362 27.79 -1.03 5.77
CA GLY A 362 26.84 0.03 6.07
C GLY A 362 27.52 1.28 6.60
N VAL A 363 26.97 2.46 6.27
CA VAL A 363 27.50 3.78 6.67
C VAL A 363 26.53 4.51 7.61
N GLY A 364 27.01 5.62 8.16
CA GLY A 364 26.27 6.45 9.12
C GLY A 364 26.35 5.93 10.56
N PRO A 365 25.75 6.67 11.54
CA PRO A 365 25.91 6.40 12.98
C PRO A 365 25.44 4.99 13.41
N ARG A 366 24.45 4.45 12.73
CA ARG A 366 23.90 3.10 13.00
C ARG A 366 24.34 2.05 12.00
N ARG A 367 25.22 2.38 11.06
CA ARG A 367 25.67 1.52 9.96
C ARG A 367 24.53 0.81 9.20
N ASN A 368 23.40 1.50 9.05
CA ASN A 368 22.16 0.98 8.46
C ASN A 368 21.81 1.63 7.12
N SER A 369 22.77 2.30 6.49
CA SER A 369 22.57 3.07 5.25
C SER A 369 23.71 2.88 4.26
N VAL A 370 23.52 3.39 3.04
CA VAL A 370 24.52 3.47 1.96
C VAL A 370 24.54 4.92 1.44
N TYR A 371 25.57 5.27 0.66
CA TYR A 371 25.67 6.59 0.05
C TYR A 371 24.94 6.68 -1.29
N LEU A 372 24.30 7.83 -1.55
CA LEU A 372 23.78 8.26 -2.85
C LEU A 372 24.48 9.58 -3.23
N ASP A 373 25.35 9.55 -4.23
CA ASP A 373 26.35 10.56 -4.52
C ASP A 373 26.06 11.29 -5.83
N PHE A 374 26.01 12.62 -5.78
CA PHE A 374 25.77 13.48 -6.93
C PHE A 374 27.01 14.17 -7.48
N ARG A 375 28.23 13.88 -6.99
CA ARG A 375 29.45 14.58 -7.40
C ARG A 375 29.70 14.49 -8.90
N ASP A 376 29.53 13.31 -9.49
CA ASP A 376 29.74 13.11 -10.94
C ASP A 376 28.71 13.90 -11.76
N ALA A 377 27.44 13.91 -11.34
CA ALA A 377 26.38 14.66 -11.98
C ALA A 377 26.59 16.17 -11.85
N LEU A 378 27.03 16.65 -10.67
CA LEU A 378 27.38 18.05 -10.45
C LEU A 378 28.57 18.50 -11.30
N ALA A 379 29.59 17.66 -11.47
CA ALA A 379 30.74 17.95 -12.32
C ALA A 379 30.38 17.94 -13.81
N ARG A 380 29.50 17.04 -14.26
CA ARG A 380 29.06 16.92 -15.65
C ARG A 380 28.07 18.00 -16.07
N ASP A 381 27.01 18.21 -15.29
CA ASP A 381 25.84 19.00 -15.68
C ASP A 381 25.80 20.38 -15.01
N GLY A 382 26.63 20.60 -14.00
CA GLY A 382 26.68 21.82 -13.19
C GLY A 382 25.58 21.94 -12.15
N ARG A 383 25.88 22.72 -11.08
CA ARG A 383 24.96 22.92 -9.95
C ARG A 383 23.58 23.47 -10.37
N GLY A 384 23.55 24.42 -11.34
CA GLY A 384 22.29 25.01 -11.80
C GLY A 384 21.31 23.98 -12.36
N THR A 385 21.78 23.08 -13.23
CA THR A 385 20.97 22.02 -13.84
C THR A 385 20.46 21.03 -12.78
N ILE A 386 21.33 20.63 -11.85
CA ILE A 386 20.94 19.72 -10.75
C ILE A 386 19.93 20.41 -9.83
N THR A 387 20.11 21.70 -9.53
CA THR A 387 19.14 22.46 -8.72
C THR A 387 17.77 22.58 -9.43
N GLU A 388 17.73 22.79 -10.73
CA GLU A 388 16.48 22.84 -11.47
C GLU A 388 15.71 21.50 -11.39
N ARG A 389 16.43 20.36 -11.46
CA ARG A 389 15.84 19.03 -11.45
C ARG A 389 15.47 18.54 -10.05
N TYR A 390 16.30 18.79 -9.04
CA TYR A 390 16.24 18.14 -7.73
C TYR A 390 16.34 19.09 -6.54
N GLY A 391 16.42 20.42 -6.75
CA GLY A 391 16.69 21.40 -5.68
C GLY A 391 15.74 21.28 -4.49
N ASN A 392 14.45 21.09 -4.73
CA ASN A 392 13.46 20.87 -3.67
C ASN A 392 13.70 19.59 -2.85
N LEU A 393 14.22 18.53 -3.47
CA LEU A 393 14.57 17.29 -2.78
C LEU A 393 15.86 17.46 -1.97
N PHE A 394 16.82 18.21 -2.50
CA PHE A 394 18.07 18.56 -1.79
C PHE A 394 17.78 19.43 -0.56
N GLU A 395 16.92 20.43 -0.68
CA GLU A 395 16.46 21.26 0.44
C GLU A 395 15.75 20.40 1.50
N MET A 396 14.89 19.48 1.08
CA MET A 396 14.20 18.57 2.00
C MET A 396 15.20 17.69 2.77
N TYR A 397 16.23 17.16 2.08
CA TYR A 397 17.29 16.39 2.71
C TYR A 397 18.07 17.24 3.71
N ALA A 398 18.53 18.42 3.29
CA ALA A 398 19.31 19.33 4.12
C ALA A 398 18.54 19.77 5.38
N HIS A 399 17.22 20.07 5.24
CA HIS A 399 16.39 20.39 6.41
C HIS A 399 16.21 19.20 7.37
N ALA A 400 16.17 17.97 6.85
CA ALA A 400 15.95 16.78 7.65
C ALA A 400 17.21 16.30 8.36
N THR A 401 18.40 16.48 7.75
CA THR A 401 19.67 15.90 8.20
C THR A 401 20.70 16.94 8.68
N GLY A 402 20.57 18.18 8.24
CA GLY A 402 21.59 19.21 8.42
C GLY A 402 22.78 19.10 7.45
N GLU A 403 22.76 18.14 6.51
CA GLU A 403 23.83 17.88 5.53
C GLU A 403 23.51 18.54 4.18
N ASP A 404 24.49 19.14 3.50
CA ASP A 404 24.32 19.73 2.16
C ASP A 404 24.61 18.68 1.06
N PRO A 405 23.58 18.20 0.30
CA PRO A 405 23.77 17.21 -0.76
C PRO A 405 24.63 17.67 -1.94
N TYR A 406 24.90 18.97 -2.06
CA TYR A 406 25.83 19.52 -3.04
C TYR A 406 27.29 19.33 -2.63
N ALA A 407 27.55 19.10 -1.34
CA ALA A 407 28.90 18.99 -0.79
C ALA A 407 29.24 17.56 -0.35
N VAL A 408 28.25 16.81 0.19
CA VAL A 408 28.44 15.44 0.69
C VAL A 408 27.38 14.50 0.13
N PRO A 409 27.69 13.22 -0.05
CA PRO A 409 26.69 12.22 -0.47
C PRO A 409 25.54 12.11 0.51
N MET A 410 24.32 11.94 0.01
CA MET A 410 23.14 11.60 0.82
C MET A 410 23.30 10.20 1.42
N ARG A 411 22.73 9.98 2.61
CA ARG A 411 22.58 8.64 3.18
C ARG A 411 21.16 8.14 2.92
N ILE A 412 21.05 6.91 2.40
CA ILE A 412 19.77 6.26 2.08
C ILE A 412 19.72 4.84 2.66
N ALA A 413 18.51 4.39 2.99
CA ALA A 413 18.26 3.05 3.52
C ALA A 413 16.93 2.47 3.02
N PRO A 414 16.81 1.14 2.86
CA PRO A 414 15.56 0.49 2.56
C PRO A 414 14.57 0.64 3.71
N THR A 415 13.37 1.14 3.41
CA THR A 415 12.32 1.33 4.42
C THR A 415 10.96 0.90 3.86
N CYS A 416 10.11 0.33 4.71
CA CYS A 416 8.73 -0.04 4.35
C CYS A 416 7.99 1.15 3.73
N HIS A 417 7.41 0.95 2.53
CA HIS A 417 6.88 2.04 1.72
C HIS A 417 5.50 1.80 1.12
N PHE A 418 5.19 0.57 0.69
CA PHE A 418 3.93 0.24 0.04
C PHE A 418 3.55 -1.21 0.33
N THR A 419 2.26 -1.46 0.52
CA THR A 419 1.73 -2.80 0.71
C THR A 419 0.99 -3.25 -0.55
N MET A 420 1.48 -4.33 -1.19
CA MET A 420 0.79 -4.94 -2.33
C MET A 420 -0.30 -5.91 -1.88
N GLY A 421 -0.17 -6.46 -0.67
CA GLY A 421 -1.24 -7.17 0.02
C GLY A 421 -2.36 -6.23 0.47
N GLY A 422 -3.48 -6.81 0.86
CA GLY A 422 -4.67 -6.09 1.32
C GLY A 422 -5.89 -6.99 1.35
N LEU A 423 -7.07 -6.44 1.56
CA LEU A 423 -8.29 -7.26 1.45
C LEU A 423 -8.39 -7.84 0.05
N TRP A 424 -8.68 -9.15 -0.01
CA TRP A 424 -9.02 -9.79 -1.28
C TRP A 424 -10.32 -9.18 -1.83
N SER A 425 -10.33 -8.93 -3.13
CA SER A 425 -11.53 -8.47 -3.84
C SER A 425 -11.65 -9.18 -5.18
N ASP A 426 -12.86 -9.26 -5.68
CA ASP A 426 -13.14 -9.72 -7.03
C ASP A 426 -12.76 -8.65 -8.08
N PHE A 427 -13.07 -8.92 -9.34
CA PHE A 427 -12.80 -8.00 -10.46
C PHE A 427 -13.59 -6.68 -10.35
N ASP A 428 -14.67 -6.66 -9.57
CA ASP A 428 -15.51 -5.48 -9.30
C ASP A 428 -15.04 -4.67 -8.07
N LEU A 429 -13.91 -5.04 -7.46
CA LEU A 429 -13.39 -4.49 -6.20
C LEU A 429 -14.31 -4.76 -4.99
N GLN A 430 -15.21 -5.74 -5.08
CA GLN A 430 -15.99 -6.22 -3.95
C GLN A 430 -15.20 -7.29 -3.18
N THR A 431 -15.16 -7.17 -1.87
CA THR A 431 -14.50 -8.17 -1.00
C THR A 431 -15.29 -9.48 -0.96
N SER A 432 -14.81 -10.47 -0.18
CA SER A 432 -15.58 -11.68 0.11
C SER A 432 -16.87 -11.43 0.91
N ILE A 433 -17.06 -10.22 1.45
CA ILE A 433 -18.32 -9.79 2.09
C ILE A 433 -19.14 -9.00 1.07
N PRO A 434 -20.35 -9.46 0.68
CA PRO A 434 -21.20 -8.73 -0.23
C PRO A 434 -21.51 -7.30 0.26
N GLY A 435 -21.46 -6.30 -0.63
CA GLY A 435 -21.70 -4.91 -0.30
C GLY A 435 -20.51 -4.17 0.34
N LEU A 436 -19.39 -4.86 0.61
CA LEU A 436 -18.16 -4.26 1.07
C LEU A 436 -17.14 -4.20 -0.09
N PHE A 437 -16.74 -2.98 -0.46
CA PHE A 437 -15.80 -2.69 -1.55
C PHE A 437 -14.48 -2.14 -1.02
N VAL A 438 -13.43 -2.27 -1.81
CA VAL A 438 -12.12 -1.69 -1.51
C VAL A 438 -11.61 -0.85 -2.67
N GLY A 439 -10.77 0.16 -2.37
CA GLY A 439 -10.11 0.96 -3.40
C GLY A 439 -8.75 1.48 -2.95
N GLY A 440 -7.79 1.48 -3.86
CA GLY A 440 -6.41 1.86 -3.60
C GLY A 440 -5.65 0.82 -2.78
N GLU A 441 -4.69 1.26 -1.98
CA GLU A 441 -3.69 0.41 -1.31
C GLU A 441 -4.27 -0.50 -0.20
N CYS A 442 -5.51 -0.34 0.22
CA CYS A 442 -6.14 -1.25 1.20
C CYS A 442 -6.67 -2.55 0.58
N GLY A 443 -6.77 -2.63 -0.75
CA GLY A 443 -7.16 -3.82 -1.50
C GLY A 443 -5.98 -4.47 -2.22
N TRP A 444 -6.03 -5.78 -2.38
CA TRP A 444 -5.10 -6.52 -3.23
C TRP A 444 -5.66 -6.59 -4.65
N ALA A 445 -4.90 -6.15 -5.65
CA ALA A 445 -5.33 -6.20 -7.04
C ALA A 445 -4.15 -6.21 -8.04
N TYR A 446 -3.60 -5.06 -8.37
CA TYR A 446 -2.84 -4.78 -9.59
C TYR A 446 -1.36 -5.18 -9.57
N HIS A 447 -0.72 -5.23 -8.40
CA HIS A 447 0.72 -5.04 -8.29
C HIS A 447 1.53 -6.32 -8.09
N GLY A 448 0.85 -7.45 -7.90
CA GLY A 448 1.54 -8.71 -7.64
C GLY A 448 2.48 -8.63 -6.44
N ALA A 449 3.68 -9.21 -6.57
CA ALA A 449 4.64 -9.25 -5.48
C ALA A 449 5.56 -8.02 -5.40
N ASN A 450 5.51 -7.11 -6.38
CA ASN A 450 6.28 -5.86 -6.37
C ASN A 450 5.63 -4.81 -7.27
N ARG A 451 5.41 -3.61 -6.73
CA ARG A 451 4.80 -2.51 -7.45
C ARG A 451 5.83 -1.69 -8.23
N LEU A 452 5.59 -1.46 -9.51
CA LEU A 452 6.38 -0.51 -10.28
C LEU A 452 6.21 0.92 -9.77
N GLY A 453 7.28 1.70 -9.84
CA GLY A 453 7.25 3.13 -9.51
C GLY A 453 6.14 3.86 -10.26
N ALA A 454 5.51 4.84 -9.62
CA ALA A 454 4.42 5.68 -10.16
C ALA A 454 3.07 4.97 -10.46
N ASN A 455 2.91 3.65 -10.18
CA ASN A 455 1.64 2.94 -10.35
C ASN A 455 0.67 3.08 -9.16
N SER A 456 1.11 3.51 -7.96
CA SER A 456 0.23 3.60 -6.79
C SER A 456 -0.83 4.71 -6.91
N LEU A 457 -0.42 5.90 -7.39
CA LEU A 457 -1.38 6.99 -7.63
C LEU A 457 -2.33 6.62 -8.78
N LEU A 458 -1.84 5.88 -9.78
CA LEU A 458 -2.65 5.42 -10.90
C LEU A 458 -3.73 4.44 -10.43
N SER A 459 -3.37 3.36 -9.70
CA SER A 459 -4.35 2.37 -9.23
C SER A 459 -5.40 3.01 -8.32
N ALA A 460 -4.99 3.86 -7.35
CA ALA A 460 -5.93 4.58 -6.51
C ALA A 460 -6.89 5.50 -7.31
N SER A 461 -6.41 6.10 -8.40
CA SER A 461 -7.24 6.94 -9.27
C SER A 461 -8.18 6.11 -10.14
N VAL A 462 -7.70 5.00 -10.70
CA VAL A 462 -8.54 4.08 -11.50
C VAL A 462 -9.65 3.51 -10.63
N ASP A 463 -9.36 3.07 -9.41
CA ASP A 463 -10.37 2.55 -8.50
C ASP A 463 -11.42 3.60 -8.16
N GLY A 464 -10.98 4.78 -7.68
CA GLY A 464 -11.89 5.81 -7.21
C GLY A 464 -12.73 6.47 -8.28
N TRP A 465 -12.18 6.70 -9.49
CA TRP A 465 -12.83 7.48 -10.53
C TRP A 465 -13.39 6.63 -11.69
N PHE A 466 -12.84 5.43 -11.92
CA PHE A 466 -13.13 4.67 -13.15
C PHE A 466 -13.60 3.23 -12.90
N THR A 467 -13.51 2.69 -11.68
CA THR A 467 -14.00 1.34 -11.35
C THR A 467 -15.18 1.39 -10.38
N LEU A 468 -14.98 1.91 -9.17
CA LEU A 468 -16.04 1.97 -8.13
C LEU A 468 -17.32 2.70 -8.58
N PRO A 469 -17.26 3.77 -9.42
CA PRO A 469 -18.46 4.42 -9.95
C PRO A 469 -19.30 3.56 -10.90
N TYR A 470 -18.82 2.39 -11.28
CA TYR A 470 -19.57 1.37 -12.04
C TYR A 470 -19.94 0.18 -11.15
N SER A 471 -18.98 -0.39 -10.42
CA SER A 471 -19.20 -1.62 -9.66
C SER A 471 -20.11 -1.41 -8.46
N VAL A 472 -19.98 -0.32 -7.71
CA VAL A 472 -20.88 0.01 -6.59
C VAL A 472 -22.32 0.23 -7.09
N PRO A 473 -22.60 1.05 -8.13
CA PRO A 473 -23.92 1.15 -8.74
C PRO A 473 -24.50 -0.16 -9.26
N ALA A 474 -23.67 -1.05 -9.79
CA ALA A 474 -24.14 -2.36 -10.24
C ALA A 474 -24.63 -3.23 -9.07
N HIS A 475 -23.91 -3.24 -7.95
CA HIS A 475 -24.37 -3.86 -6.71
C HIS A 475 -25.64 -3.20 -6.19
N LEU A 476 -25.70 -1.87 -6.13
CA LEU A 476 -26.85 -1.13 -5.66
C LEU A 476 -28.12 -1.37 -6.49
N ALA A 477 -27.98 -1.73 -7.77
CA ALA A 477 -29.13 -2.10 -8.59
C ALA A 477 -29.80 -3.40 -8.11
N THR A 478 -29.11 -4.25 -7.38
CA THR A 478 -29.68 -5.46 -6.75
C THR A 478 -30.31 -5.18 -5.39
N ARG A 479 -30.11 -3.96 -4.83
CA ARG A 479 -30.55 -3.54 -3.50
C ARG A 479 -31.70 -2.53 -3.56
N LEU A 480 -32.32 -2.38 -4.71
CA LEU A 480 -33.47 -1.47 -4.89
C LEU A 480 -34.66 -1.98 -4.08
N GLY A 481 -35.13 -1.15 -3.16
CA GLY A 481 -36.26 -1.49 -2.28
C GLY A 481 -35.84 -2.14 -0.96
N ASP A 482 -34.55 -2.35 -0.72
CA ASP A 482 -34.06 -2.81 0.58
C ASP A 482 -34.11 -1.65 1.57
N ASP A 483 -34.62 -1.90 2.77
CA ASP A 483 -34.53 -0.98 3.89
C ASP A 483 -33.18 -1.15 4.61
N LEU A 484 -32.64 -0.04 5.10
CA LEU A 484 -31.44 -0.08 5.93
C LEU A 484 -31.79 -0.49 7.36
N PRO A 485 -30.96 -1.29 8.05
CA PRO A 485 -31.19 -1.60 9.45
C PRO A 485 -31.23 -0.33 10.30
N GLY A 486 -32.20 -0.25 11.20
CA GLY A 486 -32.34 0.82 12.18
C GLY A 486 -31.39 0.66 13.37
N ASP A 487 -31.31 1.70 14.20
CA ASP A 487 -30.42 1.69 15.38
C ASP A 487 -30.74 0.58 16.40
N ASP A 488 -32.02 0.13 16.43
CA ASP A 488 -32.49 -0.92 17.35
C ASP A 488 -32.40 -2.34 16.77
N ASP A 489 -31.99 -2.48 15.49
CA ASP A 489 -31.86 -3.79 14.88
C ASP A 489 -30.69 -4.57 15.51
N GLU A 490 -30.88 -5.87 15.70
CA GLU A 490 -29.92 -6.73 16.40
C GLU A 490 -28.52 -6.67 15.80
N VAL A 491 -28.38 -6.63 14.48
CA VAL A 491 -27.08 -6.54 13.78
C VAL A 491 -26.36 -5.25 14.13
N VAL A 492 -27.08 -4.12 14.22
CA VAL A 492 -26.51 -2.81 14.57
C VAL A 492 -26.13 -2.75 16.04
N VAL A 493 -27.05 -3.16 16.92
CA VAL A 493 -26.81 -3.22 18.37
C VAL A 493 -25.61 -4.09 18.71
N ALA A 494 -25.51 -5.28 18.10
CA ALA A 494 -24.39 -6.21 18.29
C ALA A 494 -23.04 -5.59 17.81
N ALA A 495 -23.02 -4.92 16.65
CA ALA A 495 -21.81 -4.29 16.12
C ALA A 495 -21.32 -3.16 17.03
N VAL A 496 -22.22 -2.27 17.47
CA VAL A 496 -21.88 -1.19 18.41
C VAL A 496 -21.41 -1.75 19.76
N ALA A 497 -22.05 -2.81 20.26
CA ALA A 497 -21.66 -3.45 21.52
C ALA A 497 -20.25 -4.06 21.43
N ARG A 498 -19.89 -4.70 20.32
CA ARG A 498 -18.53 -5.22 20.08
C ARG A 498 -17.49 -4.09 20.10
N ALA A 499 -17.72 -3.01 19.37
CA ALA A 499 -16.83 -1.86 19.32
C ALA A 499 -16.63 -1.23 20.71
N ARG A 500 -17.70 -1.03 21.47
CA ARG A 500 -17.66 -0.51 22.84
C ARG A 500 -16.92 -1.47 23.79
N THR A 501 -17.11 -2.77 23.64
CA THR A 501 -16.45 -3.79 24.46
C THR A 501 -14.94 -3.77 24.19
N ARG A 502 -14.51 -3.66 22.93
CA ARG A 502 -13.09 -3.53 22.56
C ARG A 502 -12.44 -2.32 23.24
N VAL A 503 -13.07 -1.16 23.15
CA VAL A 503 -12.59 0.07 23.82
C VAL A 503 -12.48 -0.12 25.32
N ARG A 504 -13.49 -0.70 25.97
CA ARG A 504 -13.45 -1.01 27.42
C ARG A 504 -12.30 -1.97 27.76
N ASN A 505 -12.11 -3.02 26.95
CA ASN A 505 -11.05 -4.00 27.19
C ASN A 505 -9.66 -3.34 27.16
N LEU A 506 -9.38 -2.47 26.17
CA LEU A 506 -8.10 -1.74 26.09
C LEU A 506 -7.87 -0.83 27.31
N LEU A 507 -8.90 -0.11 27.74
CA LEU A 507 -8.84 0.75 28.93
C LEU A 507 -8.65 -0.03 30.24
N ALA A 508 -9.16 -1.27 30.31
CA ALA A 508 -9.19 -2.09 31.51
C ALA A 508 -7.93 -2.91 31.73
N VAL A 509 -6.96 -2.99 30.81
CA VAL A 509 -5.74 -3.80 30.98
C VAL A 509 -4.97 -3.36 32.22
N GLY A 510 -4.79 -2.05 32.43
CA GLY A 510 -4.28 -1.48 33.69
C GLY A 510 -2.80 -1.76 33.99
N GLY A 511 -2.01 -2.10 32.99
CA GLY A 511 -0.57 -2.33 33.11
C GLY A 511 0.25 -1.05 33.27
N SER A 512 1.55 -1.12 32.93
CA SER A 512 2.51 -0.01 33.12
C SER A 512 3.11 0.49 31.80
N THR A 513 2.96 -0.21 30.68
CA THR A 513 3.68 0.01 29.42
C THR A 513 2.78 0.67 28.37
N GLY A 514 3.21 1.79 27.81
CA GLY A 514 2.48 2.50 26.76
C GLY A 514 2.46 1.74 25.42
N PRO A 515 1.47 1.98 24.54
CA PRO A 515 1.31 1.26 23.27
C PRO A 515 2.51 1.44 22.33
N GLU A 516 3.19 2.59 22.37
CA GLU A 516 4.35 2.88 21.50
C GLU A 516 5.51 1.89 21.73
N HIS A 517 5.74 1.49 22.98
CA HIS A 517 6.78 0.50 23.30
C HIS A 517 6.54 -0.83 22.57
N PHE A 518 5.31 -1.34 22.64
CA PHE A 518 4.92 -2.58 21.95
C PHE A 518 5.02 -2.44 20.42
N HIS A 519 4.64 -1.28 19.87
CA HIS A 519 4.73 -1.04 18.44
C HIS A 519 6.19 -1.01 17.96
N ARG A 520 7.09 -0.37 18.70
CA ARG A 520 8.52 -0.33 18.39
C ARG A 520 9.13 -1.73 18.40
N GLU A 521 8.87 -2.52 19.44
CA GLU A 521 9.34 -3.90 19.53
C GLU A 521 8.77 -4.77 18.41
N LEU A 522 7.50 -4.60 18.05
CA LEU A 522 6.89 -5.27 16.90
C LEU A 522 7.60 -4.93 15.59
N GLY A 523 7.91 -3.65 15.38
CA GLY A 523 8.66 -3.19 14.20
C GLY A 523 10.04 -3.86 14.09
N GLU A 524 10.79 -3.95 15.19
CA GLU A 524 12.08 -4.63 15.24
C GLU A 524 11.96 -6.13 14.91
N ILE A 525 10.93 -6.81 15.44
CA ILE A 525 10.65 -8.20 15.11
C ILE A 525 10.37 -8.37 13.62
N LEU A 526 9.53 -7.52 13.05
CA LEU A 526 9.16 -7.59 11.63
C LEU A 526 10.33 -7.25 10.71
N TYR A 527 11.12 -6.22 10.99
CA TYR A 527 12.30 -5.89 10.16
C TYR A 527 13.34 -7.02 10.17
N SER A 528 13.51 -7.70 11.31
CA SER A 528 14.48 -8.80 11.42
C SER A 528 13.97 -10.11 10.81
N GLY A 529 12.69 -10.44 10.94
CA GLY A 529 12.14 -11.75 10.55
C GLY A 529 11.32 -11.75 9.25
N CYS A 530 10.58 -10.66 8.96
CA CYS A 530 9.69 -10.54 7.80
C CYS A 530 10.00 -9.28 6.96
N GLY A 531 11.24 -8.81 6.98
CA GLY A 531 11.73 -7.61 6.28
C GLY A 531 12.05 -7.83 4.80
N VAL A 532 13.11 -7.16 4.33
CA VAL A 532 13.56 -7.17 2.93
C VAL A 532 13.97 -8.56 2.47
N THR A 533 14.69 -9.31 3.34
CA THR A 533 15.05 -10.72 3.10
C THR A 533 14.62 -11.55 4.32
N ARG A 534 14.26 -12.80 4.09
CA ARG A 534 13.58 -13.68 5.05
C ARG A 534 14.19 -15.07 5.02
N THR A 535 14.09 -15.79 6.14
CA THR A 535 14.38 -17.23 6.23
C THR A 535 13.26 -17.95 6.97
N ALA A 536 13.09 -19.25 6.74
CA ALA A 536 12.10 -20.06 7.47
C ALA A 536 12.30 -19.94 8.98
N ASP A 537 13.56 -20.09 9.45
CA ASP A 537 13.91 -19.97 10.87
C ASP A 537 13.65 -18.55 11.41
N GLY A 538 13.96 -17.51 10.63
CA GLY A 538 13.70 -16.12 11.01
C GLY A 538 12.21 -15.83 11.17
N LEU A 539 11.39 -16.32 10.25
CA LEU A 539 9.93 -16.19 10.28
C LEU A 539 9.32 -16.97 11.46
N THR A 540 9.81 -18.18 11.73
CA THR A 540 9.35 -19.00 12.87
C THR A 540 9.64 -18.28 14.19
N ARG A 541 10.87 -17.79 14.39
CA ARG A 541 11.21 -17.00 15.58
C ARG A 541 10.41 -15.70 15.68
N ALA A 542 10.12 -15.06 14.55
CA ALA A 542 9.28 -13.85 14.55
C ALA A 542 7.85 -14.18 15.01
N LEU A 543 7.26 -15.27 14.52
CA LEU A 543 5.94 -15.74 14.97
C LEU A 543 5.88 -15.98 16.49
N GLU A 544 6.87 -16.67 17.05
CA GLU A 544 6.96 -16.92 18.50
C GLU A 544 7.05 -15.60 19.29
N ARG A 545 7.91 -14.69 18.87
CA ARG A 545 8.08 -13.39 19.52
C ARG A 545 6.85 -12.49 19.40
N ILE A 546 6.14 -12.50 18.25
CA ILE A 546 4.89 -11.76 18.08
C ILE A 546 3.80 -12.30 19.01
N ARG A 547 3.66 -13.62 19.14
CA ARG A 547 2.71 -14.24 20.05
C ARG A 547 2.99 -13.90 21.51
N ASP A 548 4.26 -13.93 21.93
CA ASP A 548 4.68 -13.48 23.25
C ASP A 548 4.38 -11.97 23.45
N LEU A 549 4.76 -11.13 22.49
CA LEU A 549 4.52 -9.69 22.55
C LEU A 549 3.03 -9.37 22.67
N ARG A 550 2.16 -10.10 21.95
CA ARG A 550 0.70 -9.96 22.04
C ARG A 550 0.19 -10.34 23.42
N THR A 551 0.69 -11.40 24.03
CA THR A 551 0.36 -11.79 25.40
C THR A 551 0.78 -10.70 26.40
N ARG A 552 1.99 -10.18 26.27
CA ARG A 552 2.50 -9.09 27.12
C ARG A 552 1.71 -7.78 26.90
N PHE A 553 1.25 -7.51 25.67
CA PHE A 553 0.39 -6.36 25.41
C PHE A 553 -0.91 -6.43 26.20
N TRP A 554 -1.64 -7.56 26.15
CA TRP A 554 -2.92 -7.72 26.83
C TRP A 554 -2.84 -7.88 28.35
N THR A 555 -1.64 -7.99 28.90
CA THR A 555 -1.40 -8.05 30.37
C THR A 555 -0.67 -6.80 30.90
N GLY A 556 0.08 -6.11 30.05
CA GLY A 556 0.97 -5.01 30.47
C GLY A 556 0.63 -3.62 29.90
N LEU A 557 -0.33 -3.53 28.98
CA LEU A 557 -0.72 -2.26 28.34
C LEU A 557 -1.27 -1.27 29.39
N ARG A 558 -0.82 -0.02 29.28
CA ARG A 558 -1.39 1.12 29.99
C ARG A 558 -1.95 2.13 29.00
N VAL A 559 -3.26 2.35 29.07
CA VAL A 559 -3.95 3.46 28.41
C VAL A 559 -4.31 4.48 29.46
N THR A 560 -3.79 5.69 29.33
CA THR A 560 -4.13 6.81 30.21
C THR A 560 -5.39 7.51 29.70
N GLY A 561 -6.12 8.18 30.62
CA GLY A 561 -7.36 8.88 30.27
C GLY A 561 -8.58 7.97 30.18
N ALA A 562 -9.65 8.47 29.56
CA ALA A 562 -10.94 7.80 29.43
C ALA A 562 -11.39 7.68 27.96
N GLY A 563 -12.46 6.91 27.73
CA GLY A 563 -13.01 6.68 26.38
C GLY A 563 -13.94 7.77 25.87
N GLY A 564 -14.47 8.64 26.75
CA GLY A 564 -15.52 9.61 26.44
C GLY A 564 -15.03 10.97 25.93
N HIS A 565 -13.81 11.09 25.50
CA HIS A 565 -13.21 12.30 24.90
C HIS A 565 -11.94 11.95 24.11
N LEU A 566 -11.28 12.96 23.53
CA LEU A 566 -10.04 12.79 22.77
C LEU A 566 -8.99 12.05 23.60
N ASN A 567 -8.57 10.88 23.09
CA ASN A 567 -7.57 10.05 23.75
C ASN A 567 -6.67 9.37 22.71
N GLN A 568 -5.54 10.01 22.39
CA GLN A 568 -4.59 9.51 21.40
C GLN A 568 -3.90 8.20 21.84
N VAL A 569 -3.72 8.00 23.15
CA VAL A 569 -3.14 6.75 23.68
C VAL A 569 -4.08 5.57 23.44
N LEU A 570 -5.40 5.79 23.59
CA LEU A 570 -6.40 4.77 23.27
C LEU A 570 -6.42 4.42 21.77
N GLU A 571 -6.31 5.43 20.90
CA GLU A 571 -6.21 5.21 19.44
C GLU A 571 -4.98 4.40 19.07
N GLN A 572 -3.80 4.76 19.62
CA GLN A 572 -2.57 4.00 19.44
C GLN A 572 -2.71 2.56 19.95
N ALA A 573 -3.30 2.38 21.13
CA ALA A 573 -3.51 1.04 21.71
C ALA A 573 -4.40 0.18 20.80
N GLY A 574 -5.48 0.73 20.26
CA GLY A 574 -6.36 0.06 19.30
C GLY A 574 -5.61 -0.40 18.05
N ARG A 575 -4.80 0.48 17.46
CA ARG A 575 -3.97 0.18 16.28
C ARG A 575 -2.91 -0.89 16.57
N VAL A 576 -2.20 -0.78 17.68
CA VAL A 576 -1.15 -1.74 18.05
C VAL A 576 -1.73 -3.13 18.30
N ALA A 577 -2.93 -3.22 18.90
CA ALA A 577 -3.64 -4.49 19.03
C ALA A 577 -3.91 -5.14 17.66
N ASP A 578 -4.36 -4.35 16.68
CA ASP A 578 -4.58 -4.82 15.30
C ASP A 578 -3.27 -5.17 14.59
N PHE A 579 -2.21 -4.39 14.80
CA PHE A 579 -0.89 -4.65 14.23
C PHE A 579 -0.28 -5.96 14.69
N LEU A 580 -0.42 -6.30 15.98
CA LEU A 580 0.09 -7.56 16.54
C LEU A 580 -0.55 -8.79 15.88
N GLU A 581 -1.84 -8.72 15.58
CA GLU A 581 -2.56 -9.78 14.90
C GLU A 581 -2.24 -9.86 13.41
N LEU A 582 -2.19 -8.71 12.73
CA LEU A 582 -1.80 -8.63 11.31
C LEU A 582 -0.36 -9.09 11.09
N ALA A 583 0.57 -8.72 11.97
CA ALA A 583 1.97 -9.13 11.90
C ALA A 583 2.13 -10.66 11.99
N GLU A 584 1.31 -11.32 12.82
CA GLU A 584 1.26 -12.77 12.86
C GLU A 584 0.82 -13.36 11.51
N LEU A 585 -0.25 -12.82 10.91
CA LEU A 585 -0.71 -13.25 9.58
C LEU A 585 0.32 -12.99 8.47
N MET A 586 1.04 -11.86 8.54
CA MET A 586 2.13 -11.57 7.59
C MET A 586 3.25 -12.61 7.66
N CYS A 587 3.65 -13.03 8.86
CA CYS A 587 4.67 -14.05 9.04
C CYS A 587 4.15 -15.45 8.64
N VAL A 588 2.88 -15.76 8.90
CA VAL A 588 2.22 -16.99 8.45
C VAL A 588 2.23 -17.10 6.93
N ASP A 589 1.79 -16.04 6.22
CA ASP A 589 1.79 -16.00 4.75
C ASP A 589 3.20 -16.11 4.16
N ALA A 590 4.17 -15.41 4.77
CA ALA A 590 5.57 -15.45 4.33
C ALA A 590 6.24 -16.81 4.54
N LEU A 591 5.88 -17.53 5.62
CA LEU A 591 6.39 -18.86 5.92
C LEU A 591 5.76 -19.90 5.00
N ASP A 592 4.44 -19.78 4.76
CA ASP A 592 3.70 -20.67 3.87
C ASP A 592 4.19 -20.58 2.42
N ARG A 593 4.49 -19.38 1.91
CA ARG A 593 4.95 -19.16 0.53
C ARG A 593 6.43 -19.51 0.37
N ASP A 594 6.66 -20.75 -0.05
CA ASP A 594 7.98 -21.38 -0.16
C ASP A 594 8.63 -21.13 -1.54
N GLU A 595 8.80 -19.84 -1.88
CA GLU A 595 9.46 -19.33 -3.08
C GLU A 595 10.06 -17.94 -2.82
N SER A 596 10.74 -17.37 -3.79
CA SER A 596 11.05 -15.92 -3.85
C SER A 596 10.41 -15.29 -5.07
N CYS A 597 9.63 -14.23 -4.85
CA CYS A 597 9.01 -13.44 -5.91
C CYS A 597 8.90 -11.96 -5.49
N GLY A 598 9.34 -11.05 -6.34
CA GLY A 598 9.30 -9.61 -6.08
C GLY A 598 9.89 -9.20 -4.73
N ALA A 599 9.07 -8.56 -3.90
CA ALA A 599 9.46 -8.13 -2.55
C ALA A 599 9.40 -9.26 -1.50
N HIS A 600 8.81 -10.40 -1.81
CA HIS A 600 8.89 -11.60 -0.98
C HIS A 600 10.15 -12.38 -1.35
N PHE A 601 11.21 -12.24 -0.56
CA PHE A 601 12.49 -12.86 -0.84
C PHE A 601 12.92 -13.77 0.32
N ARG A 602 13.03 -15.07 0.01
CA ARG A 602 13.47 -16.13 0.90
C ARG A 602 14.93 -16.49 0.59
N ASP A 603 15.82 -16.35 1.55
CA ASP A 603 17.24 -16.64 1.37
C ASP A 603 17.49 -18.10 0.94
N GLU A 604 16.56 -19.02 1.22
CA GLU A 604 16.59 -20.42 0.77
C GLU A 604 16.18 -20.60 -0.70
N HIS A 605 15.51 -19.61 -1.29
CA HIS A 605 14.97 -19.68 -2.65
C HIS A 605 15.60 -18.62 -3.56
N GLN A 606 16.90 -18.80 -3.81
CA GLN A 606 17.69 -17.98 -4.72
C GLN A 606 18.18 -18.78 -5.91
N THR A 607 18.48 -18.09 -7.00
CA THR A 607 19.30 -18.62 -8.09
C THR A 607 20.77 -18.70 -7.65
N PRO A 608 21.64 -19.42 -8.35
CA PRO A 608 23.07 -19.44 -8.06
C PRO A 608 23.71 -18.05 -8.02
N ASP A 609 23.11 -17.10 -8.69
CA ASP A 609 23.56 -15.72 -8.81
C ASP A 609 22.96 -14.77 -7.74
N GLY A 610 22.18 -15.31 -6.78
CA GLY A 610 21.58 -14.54 -5.70
C GLY A 610 20.29 -13.80 -6.05
N GLU A 611 19.65 -14.10 -7.19
CA GLU A 611 18.37 -13.53 -7.58
C GLU A 611 17.18 -14.35 -7.08
N ALA A 612 15.99 -13.76 -7.09
CA ALA A 612 14.76 -14.42 -6.67
C ALA A 612 14.44 -15.65 -7.55
N ARG A 613 14.27 -16.81 -6.92
CA ARG A 613 13.85 -18.05 -7.58
C ARG A 613 12.36 -18.28 -7.37
N ARG A 614 11.58 -17.96 -8.39
CA ARG A 614 10.12 -18.15 -8.44
C ARG A 614 9.77 -19.59 -8.84
N ASP A 615 8.70 -20.14 -8.29
CA ASP A 615 8.16 -21.45 -8.63
C ASP A 615 6.72 -21.32 -9.15
N ASP A 616 6.57 -21.03 -10.45
CA ASP A 616 5.27 -20.83 -11.09
C ASP A 616 4.41 -22.11 -11.15
N ARG A 617 5.01 -23.29 -11.03
CA ARG A 617 4.24 -24.55 -11.02
C ARG A 617 3.44 -24.72 -9.73
N ARG A 618 3.98 -24.28 -8.62
CA ARG A 618 3.37 -24.43 -7.29
C ARG A 618 2.66 -23.17 -6.81
N TRP A 619 3.17 -21.97 -7.16
CA TRP A 619 2.80 -20.72 -6.53
C TRP A 619 2.17 -19.67 -7.47
N ALA A 620 1.75 -20.06 -8.71
CA ALA A 620 1.00 -19.15 -9.58
C ALA A 620 -0.44 -18.93 -9.08
N PHE A 621 -0.59 -18.46 -7.84
CA PHE A 621 -1.87 -18.10 -7.23
C PHE A 621 -1.71 -16.99 -6.20
N ALA A 622 -2.80 -16.27 -5.94
CA ALA A 622 -2.91 -15.38 -4.79
C ALA A 622 -3.37 -16.17 -3.56
N SER A 623 -2.61 -16.07 -2.47
CA SER A 623 -3.05 -16.58 -1.17
C SER A 623 -4.04 -15.59 -0.58
N ALA A 624 -5.23 -16.06 -0.20
CA ALA A 624 -6.23 -15.27 0.51
C ALA A 624 -6.58 -15.95 1.83
N TRP A 625 -6.33 -15.27 2.93
CA TRP A 625 -6.41 -15.85 4.26
C TRP A 625 -7.71 -15.46 4.96
N ALA A 626 -8.34 -16.43 5.60
CA ALA A 626 -9.29 -16.23 6.69
C ALA A 626 -8.56 -16.47 8.01
N SER A 627 -8.91 -15.73 9.05
CA SER A 627 -8.39 -15.97 10.39
C SER A 627 -9.51 -15.95 11.43
N GLU A 628 -9.42 -16.86 12.39
CA GLU A 628 -10.35 -16.94 13.50
C GLU A 628 -9.57 -16.80 14.81
N GLY A 629 -10.12 -16.05 15.75
CA GLY A 629 -9.50 -15.81 17.06
C GLY A 629 -10.29 -14.79 17.85
N ASP A 630 -9.99 -14.65 19.13
CA ASP A 630 -10.63 -13.63 19.96
C ASP A 630 -9.95 -12.26 19.84
N ASP A 631 -10.65 -11.21 20.26
CA ASP A 631 -10.16 -9.83 20.25
C ASP A 631 -9.22 -9.52 21.45
N ARG A 632 -8.82 -10.49 22.27
CA ARG A 632 -8.03 -10.33 23.49
C ARG A 632 -6.67 -11.04 23.45
N GLY A 633 -6.19 -11.42 22.28
CA GLY A 633 -4.87 -12.00 22.12
C GLY A 633 -4.77 -13.50 22.37
N GLY A 634 -5.88 -14.23 22.37
CA GLY A 634 -5.91 -15.70 22.37
C GLY A 634 -5.31 -16.30 21.10
N PRO A 635 -5.14 -17.63 21.05
CA PRO A 635 -4.65 -18.32 19.86
C PRO A 635 -5.51 -18.01 18.63
N ARG A 636 -4.87 -17.93 17.47
CA ARG A 636 -5.54 -17.73 16.18
C ARG A 636 -5.32 -18.94 15.30
N SER A 637 -6.36 -19.31 14.55
CA SER A 637 -6.28 -20.27 13.46
C SER A 637 -6.36 -19.55 12.11
N PHE A 638 -5.76 -20.15 11.08
CA PHE A 638 -5.69 -19.56 9.75
C PHE A 638 -6.17 -20.56 8.71
N THR A 639 -6.90 -20.08 7.71
CA THR A 639 -7.30 -20.88 6.55
C THR A 639 -6.85 -20.17 5.27
N ARG A 640 -6.00 -20.82 4.46
CA ARG A 640 -5.55 -20.32 3.17
C ARG A 640 -6.49 -20.74 2.07
N HIS A 641 -7.17 -19.80 1.45
CA HIS A 641 -7.81 -19.94 0.14
C HIS A 641 -6.80 -19.59 -0.96
N ALA A 642 -7.01 -20.09 -2.16
CA ALA A 642 -6.11 -19.86 -3.29
C ALA A 642 -6.90 -19.41 -4.52
N GLU A 643 -6.50 -18.29 -5.12
CA GLU A 643 -7.01 -17.85 -6.40
C GLU A 643 -5.96 -18.10 -7.48
N PRO A 644 -6.22 -18.98 -8.48
CA PRO A 644 -5.29 -19.22 -9.58
C PRO A 644 -5.05 -17.96 -10.40
N LEU A 645 -3.79 -17.73 -10.78
CA LEU A 645 -3.39 -16.64 -11.66
C LEU A 645 -3.01 -17.21 -13.03
N GLU A 646 -3.68 -16.72 -14.06
CA GLU A 646 -3.48 -17.13 -15.44
C GLU A 646 -2.95 -15.96 -16.26
N PHE A 647 -1.97 -16.24 -17.12
CA PHE A 647 -1.31 -15.29 -17.98
C PHE A 647 -1.40 -15.76 -19.44
N SER A 648 -2.18 -15.06 -20.22
CA SER A 648 -2.42 -15.41 -21.64
C SER A 648 -1.79 -14.42 -22.61
N ALA A 649 -1.63 -13.16 -22.22
CA ALA A 649 -1.05 -12.11 -23.04
C ALA A 649 0.45 -11.90 -22.74
N VAL A 650 0.87 -12.12 -21.49
CA VAL A 650 2.26 -11.94 -21.06
C VAL A 650 2.79 -13.28 -20.50
N ALA A 651 3.58 -13.98 -21.29
CA ALA A 651 4.14 -15.28 -20.86
C ALA A 651 5.07 -15.10 -19.65
N PRO A 652 4.94 -15.95 -18.60
CA PRO A 652 5.82 -15.89 -17.44
C PRO A 652 7.29 -16.12 -17.83
N THR A 653 8.14 -15.16 -17.49
CA THR A 653 9.59 -15.19 -17.71
C THR A 653 10.33 -14.81 -16.44
N ALA A 654 11.56 -15.27 -16.28
CA ALA A 654 12.44 -14.78 -15.22
C ALA A 654 12.81 -13.32 -15.47
N ARG A 655 12.90 -12.52 -14.42
CA ARG A 655 13.41 -11.15 -14.51
C ARG A 655 14.94 -11.19 -14.62
N ASP A 656 15.49 -10.45 -15.58
CA ASP A 656 16.94 -10.29 -15.75
C ASP A 656 17.27 -8.79 -15.84
N TYR A 657 18.23 -8.36 -15.02
CA TYR A 657 18.69 -6.97 -14.91
C TYR A 657 20.20 -6.81 -15.15
N ARG A 658 20.85 -7.84 -15.67
CA ARG A 658 22.30 -7.88 -15.95
C ARG A 658 22.67 -7.32 -17.28
#